data_91e5f6773e874faac222c24077b39084
#
_entry.id   91e5f6773e874faac222c24077b39084
#
_cell.length_a   1.000
_cell.length_b   1.000
_cell.length_c   1.000
_cell.angle_alpha   90.00
_cell.angle_beta   90.00
_cell.angle_gamma   90.00
#
_symmetry.space_group_name_H-M   'P 1'
#
loop_
_entity.id
_entity.type
_entity.pdbx_description
1 polymer ?
#
loop_
_entity_poly.entity_id
_entity_poly.type
_entity_poly.pdbx_seq_one_letter_code
_entity_poly.pdbx_strand_id
1 'polypeptide(L)'
;MILKNKIKTRTEDKSTITDQAEVILAHRYYLKDTDGDVIENSSQLFSRVALAVASIDTQYGKLPVDAQLTEKDFYTIMSNLEFVPNSPTLMNAGTEQGTLSACFVLPLEDSMEGIMKAAHDAAMVQKFGGGTGFALSKLRPKGDRIKSTHGIACGPIEVLKTLSRVSSMITQGGKRDGANMAVMSIYHPDILDFIDCKKVEGEIHNFNISVGVDSNFMKAVEGNMDYNLINPKTNEVAGSLNAREVFDKIVYGAWRNGEPGMIFLDQVNKDNHVKETYGEMIATNPCGEQPLLGNESCNLGSINLAKFYKKAEKAHAFGWKAEIDWARLEWVTRKSVHFLDNVIDANKYATADIEEMTKATRKIGLGIMGFADLLIQMQIPYESQLARDAGSKIMKSVREWADDESKQLAKSRGAFPAWEDSNYDKQTEVYRNHCRLTVAPTGTISMIAVTSSGIEPTFALAWKKQNILEGKTLNYVNKYFEQDARKHGFYSEDLMDYLAEGGSLATVPEVPEWAKAVYATAPEISPDDHVLMQAAFQEACDSGISKTINFPNSATKEDVEDAYMLAWKEGCKGITVYRAGSREKEVLVKGNADKSEQPTLDGFELEEQMLESNHDCQGGCNIVFESGCETCKTCGWSACLIS
;
A
#
# COMPACT_ATOMS: atom_id res chain seq x y z
N MET A 1 -17.97 11.01 -27.62
CA MET A 1 -18.91 12.14 -27.77
C MET A 1 -20.13 12.03 -26.83
N ILE A 2 -20.69 10.85 -26.61
CA ILE A 2 -21.85 10.63 -25.70
C ILE A 2 -21.49 10.82 -24.23
N LEU A 3 -20.27 10.48 -23.80
CA LEU A 3 -19.77 10.70 -22.42
C LEU A 3 -19.62 12.19 -22.07
N LYS A 4 -19.08 13.01 -22.98
CA LYS A 4 -18.86 14.45 -22.71
C LYS A 4 -20.14 15.25 -22.45
N ASN A 5 -21.29 14.83 -22.99
CA ASN A 5 -22.56 15.55 -22.80
C ASN A 5 -23.30 15.19 -21.51
N LYS A 6 -23.07 14.00 -20.92
CA LYS A 6 -23.71 13.59 -19.66
C LYS A 6 -23.04 14.20 -18.41
N ILE A 7 -21.75 14.53 -18.50
CA ILE A 7 -20.98 15.08 -17.39
C ILE A 7 -21.38 16.55 -17.07
N LYS A 8 -21.92 17.28 -18.05
CA LYS A 8 -22.26 18.72 -17.92
C LYS A 8 -23.53 19.07 -17.09
N THR A 9 -24.29 18.10 -16.61
CA THR A 9 -25.65 18.37 -16.09
C THR A 9 -25.91 17.97 -14.63
N ARG A 10 -24.90 17.57 -13.84
CA ARG A 10 -25.10 17.37 -12.39
C ARG A 10 -24.73 18.67 -11.67
N THR A 11 -25.75 19.37 -11.19
CA THR A 11 -25.67 20.58 -10.35
C THR A 11 -25.17 20.25 -8.95
N GLU A 12 -24.32 21.14 -8.44
CA GLU A 12 -23.76 21.34 -7.10
C GLU A 12 -24.50 20.66 -5.94
N ASP A 13 -24.14 19.40 -5.64
CA ASP A 13 -24.29 18.88 -4.30
C ASP A 13 -23.08 19.40 -3.48
N LYS A 14 -23.33 19.94 -2.28
CA LYS A 14 -22.27 20.41 -1.38
C LYS A 14 -21.28 19.29 -1.18
N SER A 15 -20.10 19.41 -1.80
CA SER A 15 -19.04 18.41 -1.73
C SER A 15 -18.63 18.22 -0.27
N THR A 16 -18.58 16.96 0.17
CA THR A 16 -18.01 16.56 1.47
C THR A 16 -16.48 16.65 1.47
N ILE A 17 -15.90 17.11 0.38
CA ILE A 17 -14.47 17.23 0.13
C ILE A 17 -13.95 18.49 0.82
N THR A 18 -12.88 18.37 1.58
CA THR A 18 -12.17 19.51 2.19
C THR A 18 -11.26 20.19 1.17
N ASP A 19 -10.90 21.46 1.41
CA ASP A 19 -9.97 22.20 0.54
C ASP A 19 -8.64 21.46 0.36
N GLN A 20 -8.13 20.80 1.40
CA GLN A 20 -6.90 20.01 1.32
C GLN A 20 -7.08 18.79 0.41
N ALA A 21 -8.19 18.08 0.52
CA ALA A 21 -8.49 16.95 -0.35
C ALA A 21 -8.69 17.40 -1.81
N GLU A 22 -9.31 18.58 -2.02
CA GLU A 22 -9.47 19.18 -3.35
C GLU A 22 -8.12 19.47 -4.02
N VAL A 23 -7.14 20.01 -3.28
CA VAL A 23 -5.77 20.22 -3.78
C VAL A 23 -5.13 18.90 -4.25
N ILE A 24 -5.25 17.82 -3.44
CA ILE A 24 -4.72 16.50 -3.80
C ILE A 24 -5.41 15.96 -5.05
N LEU A 25 -6.74 16.09 -5.13
CA LEU A 25 -7.53 15.62 -6.27
C LEU A 25 -7.16 16.37 -7.55
N ALA A 26 -7.07 17.70 -7.49
CA ALA A 26 -6.69 18.54 -8.63
C ALA A 26 -5.27 18.24 -9.13
N HIS A 27 -4.35 17.99 -8.20
CA HIS A 27 -2.96 17.73 -8.56
C HIS A 27 -2.78 16.38 -9.25
N ARG A 28 -3.45 15.31 -8.75
CA ARG A 28 -3.14 13.91 -9.13
C ARG A 28 -4.24 13.19 -9.91
N TYR A 29 -5.51 13.54 -9.74
CA TYR A 29 -6.64 12.70 -10.15
C TYR A 29 -7.57 13.32 -11.18
N TYR A 30 -7.73 14.64 -11.16
CA TYR A 30 -8.60 15.31 -12.12
C TYR A 30 -8.03 15.22 -13.53
N LEU A 31 -8.93 15.09 -14.48
CA LEU A 31 -8.58 15.19 -15.90
C LEU A 31 -8.02 16.58 -16.20
N LYS A 32 -7.01 16.58 -17.05
CA LYS A 32 -6.35 17.79 -17.57
C LYS A 32 -6.47 17.80 -19.08
N ASP A 33 -6.51 19.00 -19.65
CA ASP A 33 -6.44 19.20 -21.09
C ASP A 33 -5.00 19.06 -21.62
N THR A 34 -4.81 19.36 -22.91
CA THR A 34 -3.50 19.30 -23.56
C THR A 34 -2.50 20.33 -23.05
N ASP A 35 -2.97 21.40 -22.44
CA ASP A 35 -2.16 22.49 -21.87
C ASP A 35 -1.83 22.25 -20.39
N GLY A 36 -2.40 21.17 -19.80
CA GLY A 36 -2.20 20.78 -18.42
C GLY A 36 -3.20 21.40 -17.45
N ASP A 37 -4.17 22.15 -17.94
CA ASP A 37 -5.20 22.78 -17.11
C ASP A 37 -6.25 21.77 -16.65
N VAL A 38 -6.67 21.91 -15.38
CA VAL A 38 -7.67 21.03 -14.77
C VAL A 38 -9.05 21.29 -15.37
N ILE A 39 -9.68 20.23 -15.91
CA ILE A 39 -11.01 20.29 -16.57
C ILE A 39 -12.09 19.50 -15.84
N GLU A 40 -11.82 19.04 -14.63
CA GLU A 40 -12.70 18.18 -13.82
C GLU A 40 -12.74 18.69 -12.38
N ASN A 41 -13.81 18.44 -11.66
CA ASN A 41 -13.94 18.62 -10.21
C ASN A 41 -14.29 17.30 -9.53
N SER A 42 -14.38 17.28 -8.19
CA SER A 42 -14.62 16.06 -7.39
C SER A 42 -15.92 15.34 -7.78
N SER A 43 -17.02 16.06 -8.00
CA SER A 43 -18.29 15.47 -8.43
C SER A 43 -18.19 14.84 -9.83
N GLN A 44 -17.49 15.48 -10.75
CA GLN A 44 -17.26 14.98 -12.10
C GLN A 44 -16.33 13.76 -12.10
N LEU A 45 -15.27 13.76 -11.28
CA LEU A 45 -14.39 12.62 -11.07
C LEU A 45 -15.19 11.38 -10.61
N PHE A 46 -15.97 11.53 -9.53
CA PHE A 46 -16.74 10.39 -9.00
C PHE A 46 -17.83 9.93 -9.98
N SER A 47 -18.46 10.86 -10.73
CA SER A 47 -19.41 10.50 -11.79
C SER A 47 -18.75 9.74 -12.94
N ARG A 48 -17.57 10.16 -13.39
CA ARG A 48 -16.81 9.48 -14.45
C ARG A 48 -16.46 8.05 -14.03
N VAL A 49 -15.92 7.90 -12.83
CA VAL A 49 -15.54 6.58 -12.29
C VAL A 49 -16.77 5.68 -12.12
N ALA A 50 -17.84 6.19 -11.50
CA ALA A 50 -19.08 5.44 -11.29
C ALA A 50 -19.70 4.98 -12.60
N LEU A 51 -19.81 5.86 -13.60
CA LEU A 51 -20.35 5.53 -14.91
C LEU A 51 -19.50 4.47 -15.63
N ALA A 52 -18.18 4.63 -15.64
CA ALA A 52 -17.29 3.70 -16.32
C ALA A 52 -17.38 2.29 -15.72
N VAL A 53 -17.40 2.19 -14.39
CA VAL A 53 -17.44 0.90 -13.69
C VAL A 53 -18.84 0.27 -13.75
N ALA A 54 -19.92 1.06 -13.57
CA ALA A 54 -21.29 0.55 -13.63
C ALA A 54 -21.72 0.09 -15.02
N SER A 55 -21.14 0.66 -16.09
CA SER A 55 -21.45 0.27 -17.47
C SER A 55 -21.16 -1.21 -17.77
N ILE A 56 -20.26 -1.83 -17.01
CA ILE A 56 -19.90 -3.25 -17.12
C ILE A 56 -21.09 -4.16 -16.83
N ASP A 57 -22.04 -3.74 -15.99
CA ASP A 57 -23.25 -4.52 -15.70
C ASP A 57 -24.05 -4.89 -16.95
N THR A 58 -24.00 -4.06 -17.99
CA THR A 58 -24.70 -4.35 -19.26
C THR A 58 -24.10 -5.54 -20.00
N GLN A 59 -22.81 -5.86 -19.81
CA GLN A 59 -22.17 -7.05 -20.39
C GLN A 59 -22.71 -8.35 -19.77
N TYR A 60 -23.28 -8.26 -18.57
CA TYR A 60 -23.91 -9.35 -17.83
C TYR A 60 -25.45 -9.35 -17.96
N GLY A 61 -25.98 -8.70 -18.98
CA GLY A 61 -27.40 -8.74 -19.34
C GLY A 61 -28.31 -7.82 -18.51
N LYS A 62 -27.76 -6.94 -17.65
CA LYS A 62 -28.57 -5.93 -16.98
C LYS A 62 -29.07 -4.87 -17.98
N LEU A 63 -30.30 -4.42 -17.79
CA LEU A 63 -30.86 -3.34 -18.58
C LEU A 63 -30.11 -2.02 -18.32
N PRO A 64 -30.05 -1.10 -19.27
CA PRO A 64 -29.42 0.21 -19.06
C PRO A 64 -29.96 0.99 -17.84
N VAL A 65 -31.23 0.83 -17.50
CA VAL A 65 -31.85 1.47 -16.31
C VAL A 65 -31.27 0.87 -15.02
N ASP A 66 -31.02 -0.42 -14.97
CA ASP A 66 -30.43 -1.08 -13.80
C ASP A 66 -28.95 -0.69 -13.63
N ALA A 67 -28.22 -0.55 -14.74
CA ALA A 67 -26.86 -0.03 -14.73
C ALA A 67 -26.81 1.45 -14.24
N GLN A 68 -27.84 2.27 -14.53
CA GLN A 68 -27.94 3.61 -13.97
C GLN A 68 -28.19 3.62 -12.46
N LEU A 69 -28.94 2.65 -11.91
CA LEU A 69 -29.09 2.50 -10.46
C LEU A 69 -27.75 2.09 -9.84
N THR A 70 -27.02 1.18 -10.44
CA THR A 70 -25.67 0.80 -10.01
C THR A 70 -24.71 2.02 -10.06
N GLU A 71 -24.75 2.82 -11.12
CA GLU A 71 -23.97 4.07 -11.22
C GLU A 71 -24.26 5.02 -10.06
N LYS A 72 -25.54 5.19 -9.72
CA LYS A 72 -25.96 6.04 -8.60
C LYS A 72 -25.44 5.51 -7.26
N ASP A 73 -25.49 4.18 -7.04
CA ASP A 73 -24.96 3.56 -5.82
C ASP A 73 -23.45 3.77 -5.73
N PHE A 74 -22.70 3.51 -6.79
CA PHE A 74 -21.25 3.71 -6.83
C PHE A 74 -20.85 5.17 -6.64
N TYR A 75 -21.55 6.10 -7.29
CA TYR A 75 -21.37 7.53 -7.04
C TYR A 75 -21.62 7.88 -5.57
N THR A 76 -22.68 7.38 -4.98
CA THR A 76 -23.08 7.69 -3.60
C THR A 76 -22.00 7.27 -2.60
N ILE A 77 -21.48 6.03 -2.69
CA ILE A 77 -20.46 5.55 -1.75
C ILE A 77 -19.14 6.33 -1.87
N MET A 78 -18.77 6.75 -3.10
CA MET A 78 -17.55 7.53 -3.32
C MET A 78 -17.73 9.00 -2.90
N SER A 79 -18.82 9.65 -3.29
CA SER A 79 -19.07 11.08 -2.98
C SER A 79 -19.30 11.32 -1.48
N ASN A 80 -19.82 10.35 -0.75
CA ASN A 80 -19.91 10.38 0.71
C ASN A 80 -18.59 10.03 1.41
N LEU A 81 -17.56 9.63 0.65
CA LEU A 81 -16.27 9.13 1.17
C LEU A 81 -16.45 7.95 2.13
N GLU A 82 -17.48 7.12 1.90
CA GLU A 82 -17.72 5.87 2.62
C GLU A 82 -16.87 4.74 2.05
N PHE A 83 -16.55 4.81 0.75
CA PHE A 83 -15.64 3.94 0.02
C PHE A 83 -14.82 4.74 -0.98
N VAL A 84 -13.52 4.49 -1.04
CA VAL A 84 -12.63 5.11 -2.03
C VAL A 84 -11.81 4.01 -2.71
N PRO A 85 -11.90 3.88 -4.05
CA PRO A 85 -11.08 2.93 -4.79
C PRO A 85 -9.63 3.39 -4.85
N ASN A 86 -8.72 2.51 -5.26
CA ASN A 86 -7.30 2.82 -5.40
C ASN A 86 -7.03 3.96 -6.40
N SER A 87 -5.86 4.56 -6.27
CA SER A 87 -5.44 5.68 -7.13
C SER A 87 -5.52 5.37 -8.64
N PRO A 88 -5.05 4.21 -9.16
CA PRO A 88 -5.20 3.90 -10.58
C PRO A 88 -6.66 3.90 -11.06
N THR A 89 -7.60 3.39 -10.27
CA THR A 89 -9.02 3.42 -10.61
C THR A 89 -9.56 4.86 -10.67
N LEU A 90 -9.25 5.70 -9.66
CA LEU A 90 -9.66 7.12 -9.67
C LEU A 90 -9.06 7.88 -10.86
N MET A 91 -7.79 7.62 -11.18
CA MET A 91 -7.09 8.31 -12.27
C MET A 91 -7.60 7.91 -13.64
N ASN A 92 -7.76 6.60 -13.89
CA ASN A 92 -7.84 6.04 -15.23
C ASN A 92 -9.24 5.53 -15.63
N ALA A 93 -10.15 5.27 -14.68
CA ALA A 93 -11.49 4.79 -15.04
C ALA A 93 -12.23 5.82 -15.92
N GLY A 94 -12.78 5.35 -17.04
CA GLY A 94 -13.47 6.20 -18.03
C GLY A 94 -12.54 7.00 -18.94
N THR A 95 -11.21 6.80 -18.88
CA THR A 95 -10.24 7.34 -19.82
C THR A 95 -9.87 6.33 -20.91
N GLU A 96 -9.13 6.76 -21.93
CA GLU A 96 -8.71 5.87 -23.03
C GLU A 96 -7.53 4.97 -22.65
N GLN A 97 -6.75 5.32 -21.63
CA GLN A 97 -5.50 4.65 -21.27
C GLN A 97 -5.39 4.44 -19.77
N GLY A 98 -4.53 3.50 -19.38
CA GLY A 98 -4.13 3.23 -18.02
C GLY A 98 -4.84 2.04 -17.36
N THR A 99 -4.09 1.34 -16.51
CA THR A 99 -4.63 0.24 -15.69
C THR A 99 -5.49 0.77 -14.56
N LEU A 100 -6.47 -0.01 -14.12
CA LEU A 100 -7.26 0.25 -12.92
C LEU A 100 -6.74 -0.54 -11.70
N SER A 101 -5.85 -1.52 -11.92
CA SER A 101 -5.21 -2.30 -10.87
C SER A 101 -4.00 -1.58 -10.28
N ALA A 102 -3.79 -1.75 -8.97
CA ALA A 102 -2.67 -1.13 -8.24
C ALA A 102 -1.51 -2.10 -8.00
N CYS A 103 -1.78 -3.38 -7.86
CA CYS A 103 -0.85 -4.40 -7.37
C CYS A 103 -0.64 -5.48 -8.42
N PHE A 104 0.61 -5.87 -8.63
CA PHE A 104 1.01 -6.86 -9.63
C PHE A 104 2.15 -7.72 -9.09
N VAL A 105 2.15 -9.01 -9.42
CA VAL A 105 3.33 -9.87 -9.29
C VAL A 105 3.68 -10.40 -10.67
N LEU A 106 4.92 -10.18 -11.08
CA LEU A 106 5.43 -10.60 -12.38
C LEU A 106 6.32 -11.83 -12.23
N PRO A 107 6.16 -12.84 -13.09
CA PRO A 107 7.03 -14.01 -13.06
C PRO A 107 8.45 -13.62 -13.46
N LEU A 108 9.43 -14.20 -12.78
CA LEU A 108 10.85 -14.01 -13.06
C LEU A 108 11.46 -15.40 -13.34
N GLU A 109 11.55 -15.73 -14.62
CA GLU A 109 12.07 -17.01 -15.07
C GLU A 109 13.60 -16.98 -15.17
N ASP A 110 14.25 -18.14 -14.89
CA ASP A 110 15.71 -18.31 -14.91
C ASP A 110 16.26 -18.42 -16.35
N SER A 111 16.00 -17.37 -17.15
CA SER A 111 16.51 -17.21 -18.52
C SER A 111 16.67 -15.73 -18.87
N MET A 112 17.53 -15.42 -19.84
CA MET A 112 17.70 -14.02 -20.28
C MET A 112 16.40 -13.45 -20.84
N GLU A 113 15.66 -14.25 -21.61
CA GLU A 113 14.37 -13.88 -22.18
C GLU A 113 13.35 -13.58 -21.08
N GLY A 114 13.28 -14.44 -20.05
CA GLY A 114 12.36 -14.26 -18.91
C GLY A 114 12.70 -13.03 -18.07
N ILE A 115 14.00 -12.79 -17.81
CA ILE A 115 14.45 -11.60 -17.07
C ILE A 115 14.13 -10.32 -17.85
N MET A 116 14.40 -10.26 -19.16
CA MET A 116 14.09 -9.09 -19.97
C MET A 116 12.58 -8.89 -20.16
N LYS A 117 11.80 -9.97 -20.27
CA LYS A 117 10.33 -9.89 -20.29
C LYS A 117 9.80 -9.30 -18.99
N ALA A 118 10.27 -9.76 -17.83
CA ALA A 118 9.87 -9.23 -16.54
C ALA A 118 10.20 -7.72 -16.40
N ALA A 119 11.38 -7.29 -16.88
CA ALA A 119 11.77 -5.89 -16.89
C ALA A 119 10.86 -5.04 -17.81
N HIS A 120 10.53 -5.54 -19.01
CA HIS A 120 9.59 -4.89 -19.93
C HIS A 120 8.19 -4.77 -19.31
N ASP A 121 7.66 -5.88 -18.78
CA ASP A 121 6.30 -5.91 -18.24
C ASP A 121 6.17 -5.00 -17.00
N ALA A 122 7.22 -4.96 -16.15
CA ALA A 122 7.31 -4.01 -15.05
C ALA A 122 7.24 -2.56 -15.54
N ALA A 123 8.00 -2.23 -16.56
CA ALA A 123 7.99 -0.90 -17.16
C ALA A 123 6.59 -0.51 -17.66
N MET A 124 5.91 -1.43 -18.32
CA MET A 124 4.54 -1.21 -18.84
C MET A 124 3.51 -1.04 -17.73
N VAL A 125 3.63 -1.78 -16.63
CA VAL A 125 2.75 -1.65 -15.44
C VAL A 125 3.02 -0.32 -14.73
N GLN A 126 4.28 0.00 -14.46
CA GLN A 126 4.68 1.19 -13.70
C GLN A 126 4.36 2.50 -14.43
N LYS A 127 4.45 2.52 -15.75
CA LYS A 127 4.06 3.67 -16.60
C LYS A 127 2.66 4.20 -16.24
N PHE A 128 1.76 3.34 -15.79
CA PHE A 128 0.38 3.67 -15.45
C PHE A 128 0.08 3.66 -13.94
N GLY A 129 1.12 3.63 -13.10
CA GLY A 129 0.98 3.76 -11.65
C GLY A 129 0.82 2.45 -10.89
N GLY A 130 0.99 1.28 -11.53
CA GLY A 130 0.98 -0.02 -10.87
C GLY A 130 2.28 -0.28 -10.10
N GLY A 131 2.18 -0.94 -8.94
CA GLY A 131 3.32 -1.43 -8.17
C GLY A 131 3.59 -2.91 -8.46
N THR A 132 4.85 -3.30 -8.61
CA THR A 132 5.26 -4.64 -9.05
C THR A 132 5.98 -5.42 -7.96
N GLY A 133 5.79 -6.74 -7.93
CA GLY A 133 6.51 -7.67 -7.08
C GLY A 133 7.19 -8.77 -7.87
N PHE A 134 8.31 -9.26 -7.37
CA PHE A 134 9.14 -10.29 -8.01
C PHE A 134 9.58 -11.34 -7.00
N ALA A 135 9.46 -12.61 -7.36
CA ALA A 135 10.08 -13.72 -6.63
C ALA A 135 11.45 -14.04 -7.22
N LEU A 136 12.50 -13.74 -6.49
CA LEU A 136 13.88 -14.05 -6.91
C LEU A 136 14.24 -15.52 -6.73
N SER A 137 13.44 -16.25 -5.97
CA SER A 137 13.69 -17.63 -5.51
C SER A 137 13.88 -18.66 -6.64
N LYS A 138 13.38 -18.36 -7.85
CA LYS A 138 13.50 -19.25 -9.02
C LYS A 138 14.80 -19.07 -9.80
N LEU A 139 15.51 -17.95 -9.60
CA LEU A 139 16.77 -17.69 -10.29
C LEU A 139 17.86 -18.58 -9.72
N ARG A 140 18.72 -19.12 -10.59
CA ARG A 140 19.87 -19.89 -10.17
C ARG A 140 20.86 -19.05 -9.35
N PRO A 141 21.57 -19.64 -8.38
CA PRO A 141 22.50 -18.93 -7.54
C PRO A 141 23.70 -18.41 -8.34
N LYS A 142 24.36 -17.40 -7.78
CA LYS A 142 25.62 -16.85 -8.27
C LYS A 142 26.68 -17.95 -8.35
N GLY A 143 27.39 -17.99 -9.48
CA GLY A 143 28.45 -18.97 -9.71
C GLY A 143 28.00 -20.24 -10.42
N ASP A 144 26.70 -20.50 -10.57
CA ASP A 144 26.18 -21.65 -11.32
C ASP A 144 26.59 -21.59 -12.80
N ARG A 145 26.89 -22.75 -13.38
CA ARG A 145 27.27 -22.86 -14.78
C ARG A 145 26.07 -22.67 -15.72
N ILE A 146 26.25 -21.84 -16.71
CA ILE A 146 25.28 -21.61 -17.80
C ILE A 146 25.62 -22.58 -18.94
N LYS A 147 24.77 -23.60 -19.15
CA LYS A 147 25.04 -24.65 -20.17
C LYS A 147 25.13 -24.10 -21.61
N SER A 148 24.34 -23.09 -21.96
CA SER A 148 24.25 -22.55 -23.31
C SER A 148 25.45 -21.70 -23.73
N THR A 149 26.07 -21.00 -22.79
CA THR A 149 27.16 -20.03 -23.05
C THR A 149 28.51 -20.46 -22.46
N HIS A 150 28.51 -21.56 -21.67
CA HIS A 150 29.66 -22.02 -20.86
C HIS A 150 30.16 -20.98 -19.84
N GLY A 151 29.35 -19.94 -19.57
CA GLY A 151 29.61 -18.88 -18.60
C GLY A 151 29.18 -19.23 -17.18
N ILE A 152 29.25 -18.22 -16.33
CA ILE A 152 28.86 -18.29 -14.90
C ILE A 152 27.69 -17.32 -14.66
N ALA A 153 26.71 -17.76 -13.87
CA ALA A 153 25.55 -16.94 -13.51
C ALA A 153 25.94 -15.77 -12.58
N CYS A 154 25.35 -14.61 -12.83
CA CYS A 154 25.53 -13.42 -11.99
C CYS A 154 24.80 -13.52 -10.65
N GLY A 155 23.78 -14.38 -10.58
CA GLY A 155 22.92 -14.54 -9.41
C GLY A 155 21.77 -13.52 -9.32
N PRO A 156 20.83 -13.73 -8.40
CA PRO A 156 19.60 -12.94 -8.28
C PRO A 156 19.83 -11.48 -7.89
N ILE A 157 20.90 -11.14 -7.16
CA ILE A 157 21.16 -9.77 -6.71
C ILE A 157 21.49 -8.83 -7.88
N GLU A 158 22.27 -9.29 -8.87
CA GLU A 158 22.56 -8.47 -10.06
C GLU A 158 21.34 -8.31 -10.97
N VAL A 159 20.46 -9.31 -11.01
CA VAL A 159 19.16 -9.19 -11.68
C VAL A 159 18.29 -8.14 -10.96
N LEU A 160 18.25 -8.18 -9.63
CA LEU A 160 17.52 -7.20 -8.81
C LEU A 160 18.01 -5.77 -9.06
N LYS A 161 19.33 -5.55 -9.11
CA LYS A 161 19.92 -4.24 -9.44
C LYS A 161 19.53 -3.77 -10.85
N THR A 162 19.47 -4.70 -11.81
CA THR A 162 19.03 -4.38 -13.18
C THR A 162 17.57 -3.94 -13.20
N LEU A 163 16.66 -4.66 -12.53
CA LEU A 163 15.25 -4.29 -12.41
C LEU A 163 15.08 -2.93 -11.70
N SER A 164 15.89 -2.66 -10.68
CA SER A 164 15.89 -1.37 -9.97
C SER A 164 16.24 -0.21 -10.90
N ARG A 165 17.27 -0.37 -11.74
CA ARG A 165 17.65 0.65 -12.72
C ARG A 165 16.59 0.88 -13.79
N VAL A 166 15.92 -0.17 -14.27
CA VAL A 166 14.77 -0.03 -15.18
C VAL A 166 13.65 0.76 -14.54
N SER A 167 13.31 0.45 -13.29
CA SER A 167 12.25 1.15 -12.56
C SER A 167 12.58 2.63 -12.29
N SER A 168 13.87 2.97 -12.06
CA SER A 168 14.30 4.36 -11.88
C SER A 168 14.17 5.21 -13.16
N MET A 169 14.14 4.57 -14.34
CA MET A 169 13.91 5.25 -15.61
C MET A 169 12.44 5.69 -15.78
N ILE A 170 11.53 5.12 -14.98
CA ILE A 170 10.09 5.29 -15.15
C ILE A 170 9.53 6.11 -13.99
N THR A 171 9.31 7.39 -14.24
CA THR A 171 8.61 8.26 -13.29
C THR A 171 7.11 8.18 -13.51
N GLN A 172 6.36 7.71 -12.51
CA GLN A 172 4.91 7.65 -12.53
C GLN A 172 4.32 9.07 -12.63
N GLY A 173 3.80 9.44 -13.80
CA GLY A 173 3.26 10.76 -14.05
C GLY A 173 4.26 11.92 -13.85
N GLY A 174 5.58 11.65 -14.01
CA GLY A 174 6.65 12.64 -13.85
C GLY A 174 7.03 12.97 -12.39
N LYS A 175 6.55 12.20 -11.39
CA LYS A 175 6.61 12.63 -9.99
C LYS A 175 7.05 11.57 -8.96
N ARG A 176 7.16 10.30 -9.33
CA ARG A 176 7.57 9.22 -8.42
C ARG A 176 8.16 8.04 -9.17
N ASP A 177 9.25 7.45 -8.65
CA ASP A 177 9.81 6.20 -9.17
C ASP A 177 8.83 5.04 -9.02
N GLY A 178 8.94 4.04 -9.90
CA GLY A 178 8.18 2.80 -9.78
C GLY A 178 8.48 2.10 -8.47
N ALA A 179 7.44 1.72 -7.71
CA ALA A 179 7.61 0.98 -6.46
C ALA A 179 7.60 -0.53 -6.72
N ASN A 180 8.53 -1.25 -6.08
CA ASN A 180 8.71 -2.69 -6.27
C ASN A 180 8.85 -3.44 -4.94
N MET A 181 8.62 -4.77 -5.01
CA MET A 181 8.94 -5.73 -3.96
C MET A 181 9.81 -6.84 -4.55
N ALA A 182 10.85 -7.21 -3.84
CA ALA A 182 11.59 -8.44 -4.11
C ALA A 182 11.45 -9.39 -2.93
N VAL A 183 11.06 -10.64 -3.22
CA VAL A 183 10.95 -11.71 -2.23
C VAL A 183 11.93 -12.82 -2.59
N MET A 184 12.72 -13.29 -1.61
CA MET A 184 13.58 -14.46 -1.76
C MET A 184 13.26 -15.48 -0.67
N SER A 185 13.12 -16.73 -1.07
CA SER A 185 12.96 -17.84 -0.13
C SER A 185 14.18 -17.99 0.77
N ILE A 186 13.95 -18.23 2.05
CA ILE A 186 15.00 -18.51 3.04
C ILE A 186 15.90 -19.69 2.63
N TYR A 187 15.37 -20.61 1.82
CA TYR A 187 16.07 -21.80 1.35
C TYR A 187 17.00 -21.56 0.15
N HIS A 188 17.02 -20.33 -0.41
CA HIS A 188 17.86 -20.02 -1.57
C HIS A 188 19.34 -19.94 -1.19
N PRO A 189 20.29 -20.49 -2.00
CA PRO A 189 21.73 -20.43 -1.70
C PRO A 189 22.30 -19.04 -1.50
N ASP A 190 21.78 -18.01 -2.20
CA ASP A 190 22.24 -16.63 -2.10
C ASP A 190 21.45 -15.81 -1.05
N ILE A 191 20.78 -16.46 -0.09
CA ILE A 191 19.94 -15.77 0.90
C ILE A 191 20.72 -14.76 1.76
N LEU A 192 21.95 -15.06 2.12
CA LEU A 192 22.79 -14.16 2.93
C LEU A 192 23.12 -12.88 2.15
N ASP A 193 23.44 -13.01 0.87
CA ASP A 193 23.69 -11.86 -0.01
C ASP A 193 22.43 -11.01 -0.19
N PHE A 194 21.25 -11.65 -0.27
CA PHE A 194 19.97 -10.95 -0.36
C PHE A 194 19.65 -10.16 0.92
N ILE A 195 19.81 -10.74 2.09
CA ILE A 195 19.60 -10.04 3.38
C ILE A 195 20.48 -8.79 3.46
N ASP A 196 21.68 -8.85 2.92
CA ASP A 196 22.67 -7.79 2.97
C ASP A 196 22.60 -6.80 1.81
N CYS A 197 21.78 -7.03 0.76
CA CYS A 197 21.85 -6.28 -0.50
C CYS A 197 21.48 -4.79 -0.39
N LYS A 198 20.84 -4.37 0.72
CA LYS A 198 20.50 -2.96 1.01
C LYS A 198 21.26 -2.40 2.22
N LYS A 199 22.44 -2.92 2.51
CA LYS A 199 23.32 -2.37 3.57
C LYS A 199 23.80 -0.95 3.26
N VAL A 200 23.97 -0.63 1.98
CA VAL A 200 24.37 0.69 1.51
C VAL A 200 23.11 1.43 1.06
N GLU A 201 22.84 2.58 1.67
CA GLU A 201 21.72 3.42 1.26
C GLU A 201 21.92 3.94 -0.17
N GLY A 202 20.81 4.04 -0.92
CA GLY A 202 20.80 4.51 -2.29
C GLY A 202 20.86 3.42 -3.36
N GLU A 203 21.46 2.25 -3.10
CA GLU A 203 21.33 1.10 -4.01
C GLU A 203 19.96 0.43 -3.84
N ILE A 204 19.31 0.07 -4.95
CA ILE A 204 18.01 -0.64 -4.94
C ILE A 204 16.92 0.13 -4.15
N HIS A 205 16.97 1.47 -4.14
CA HIS A 205 16.11 2.35 -3.33
C HIS A 205 14.61 2.22 -3.65
N ASN A 206 14.25 1.84 -4.88
CA ASN A 206 12.86 1.67 -5.35
C ASN A 206 12.32 0.25 -5.16
N PHE A 207 13.04 -0.61 -4.43
CA PHE A 207 12.59 -1.92 -4.00
C PHE A 207 12.47 -1.99 -2.49
N ASN A 208 11.33 -2.48 -2.00
CA ASN A 208 11.26 -3.12 -0.70
C ASN A 208 11.75 -4.57 -0.84
N ILE A 209 12.39 -5.11 0.17
CA ILE A 209 12.85 -6.50 0.17
C ILE A 209 12.26 -7.27 1.35
N SER A 210 11.87 -8.51 1.12
CA SER A 210 11.34 -9.39 2.16
C SER A 210 11.87 -10.83 2.01
N VAL A 211 12.18 -11.47 3.13
CA VAL A 211 12.51 -12.88 3.16
C VAL A 211 11.23 -13.71 3.27
N GLY A 212 11.03 -14.63 2.34
CA GLY A 212 9.95 -15.61 2.39
C GLY A 212 10.34 -16.79 3.26
N VAL A 213 9.67 -16.97 4.39
CA VAL A 213 9.89 -18.05 5.35
C VAL A 213 8.66 -18.93 5.50
N ASP A 214 8.80 -20.06 6.14
CA ASP A 214 7.71 -20.95 6.55
C ASP A 214 7.85 -21.39 8.01
N SER A 215 6.84 -22.09 8.52
CA SER A 215 6.83 -22.60 9.90
C SER A 215 7.93 -23.61 10.18
N ASN A 216 8.51 -24.28 9.16
CA ASN A 216 9.62 -25.20 9.37
C ASN A 216 10.90 -24.43 9.71
N PHE A 217 11.16 -23.33 8.97
CA PHE A 217 12.29 -22.45 9.28
C PHE A 217 12.11 -21.81 10.67
N MET A 218 10.93 -21.29 11.00
CA MET A 218 10.68 -20.64 12.29
C MET A 218 10.86 -21.60 13.46
N LYS A 219 10.42 -22.86 13.32
CA LYS A 219 10.69 -23.92 14.31
C LYS A 219 12.18 -24.26 14.41
N ALA A 220 12.92 -24.24 13.29
CA ALA A 220 14.36 -24.43 13.30
C ALA A 220 15.07 -23.28 14.02
N VAL A 221 14.58 -22.05 13.92
CA VAL A 221 15.06 -20.90 14.71
C VAL A 221 14.85 -21.15 16.21
N GLU A 222 13.64 -21.53 16.65
CA GLU A 222 13.35 -21.84 18.06
C GLU A 222 14.21 -22.98 18.58
N GLY A 223 14.44 -23.99 17.74
CA GLY A 223 15.26 -25.19 18.11
C GLY A 223 16.76 -24.99 17.94
N ASN A 224 17.23 -23.84 17.47
CA ASN A 224 18.62 -23.55 17.09
C ASN A 224 19.20 -24.68 16.19
N MET A 225 18.44 -25.03 15.15
CA MET A 225 18.76 -26.14 14.24
C MET A 225 19.30 -25.62 12.91
N ASP A 226 20.05 -26.49 12.22
CA ASP A 226 20.46 -26.21 10.84
C ASP A 226 19.32 -26.51 9.85
N TYR A 227 19.35 -25.82 8.72
CA TYR A 227 18.45 -26.06 7.60
C TYR A 227 19.21 -26.08 6.27
N ASN A 228 18.67 -26.78 5.28
CA ASN A 228 19.31 -26.96 3.99
C ASN A 228 18.98 -25.79 3.02
N LEU A 229 19.98 -25.33 2.30
CA LEU A 229 19.83 -24.47 1.13
C LEU A 229 19.60 -25.35 -0.10
N ILE A 230 18.66 -24.98 -0.94
CA ILE A 230 18.24 -25.76 -2.11
C ILE A 230 18.50 -24.94 -3.38
N ASN A 231 19.28 -25.51 -4.28
CA ASN A 231 19.47 -24.91 -5.61
C ASN A 231 18.17 -25.02 -6.41
N PRO A 232 17.51 -23.90 -6.79
CA PRO A 232 16.22 -23.95 -7.46
C PRO A 232 16.26 -24.57 -8.87
N LYS A 233 17.45 -24.68 -9.47
CA LYS A 233 17.64 -25.27 -10.80
C LYS A 233 17.74 -26.78 -10.78
N THR A 234 18.42 -27.33 -9.76
CA THR A 234 18.69 -28.77 -9.66
C THR A 234 17.82 -29.46 -8.63
N ASN A 235 17.19 -28.72 -7.72
CA ASN A 235 16.51 -29.20 -6.52
C ASN A 235 17.43 -29.98 -5.56
N GLU A 236 18.74 -29.80 -5.67
CA GLU A 236 19.73 -30.46 -4.79
C GLU A 236 20.10 -29.53 -3.64
N VAL A 237 20.55 -30.15 -2.56
CA VAL A 237 21.11 -29.44 -1.41
C VAL A 237 22.42 -28.77 -1.84
N ALA A 238 22.46 -27.45 -1.78
CA ALA A 238 23.63 -26.64 -2.12
C ALA A 238 24.50 -26.26 -0.90
N GLY A 239 23.98 -26.44 0.30
CA GLY A 239 24.64 -26.13 1.55
C GLY A 239 23.69 -26.23 2.74
N SER A 240 24.19 -25.87 3.92
CA SER A 240 23.39 -25.81 5.15
C SER A 240 23.80 -24.57 5.96
N LEU A 241 22.86 -23.96 6.63
CA LEU A 241 23.07 -22.83 7.53
C LEU A 241 22.34 -23.06 8.84
N ASN A 242 22.82 -22.45 9.92
CA ASN A 242 22.10 -22.42 11.18
C ASN A 242 20.95 -21.41 11.10
N ALA A 243 19.72 -21.86 11.41
CA ALA A 243 18.50 -21.03 11.26
C ALA A 243 18.52 -19.83 12.22
N ARG A 244 19.03 -20.00 13.44
CA ARG A 244 19.13 -18.93 14.43
C ARG A 244 20.07 -17.81 13.95
N GLU A 245 21.25 -18.16 13.45
CA GLU A 245 22.24 -17.19 12.95
C GLU A 245 21.69 -16.38 11.76
N VAL A 246 20.96 -17.05 10.86
CA VAL A 246 20.34 -16.36 9.72
C VAL A 246 19.19 -15.45 10.16
N PHE A 247 18.37 -15.88 11.10
CA PHE A 247 17.30 -15.08 11.69
C PHE A 247 17.85 -13.85 12.41
N ASP A 248 18.91 -13.97 13.21
CA ASP A 248 19.59 -12.87 13.87
C ASP A 248 20.10 -11.83 12.86
N LYS A 249 20.54 -12.29 11.69
CA LYS A 249 20.98 -11.43 10.60
C LYS A 249 19.81 -10.67 9.95
N ILE A 250 18.65 -11.31 9.76
CA ILE A 250 17.41 -10.67 9.30
C ILE A 250 16.97 -9.61 10.31
N VAL A 251 16.89 -9.96 11.58
CA VAL A 251 16.53 -9.05 12.69
C VAL A 251 17.47 -7.85 12.74
N TYR A 252 18.79 -8.08 12.63
CA TYR A 252 19.76 -7.00 12.60
C TYR A 252 19.56 -6.04 11.43
N GLY A 253 19.30 -6.56 10.23
CA GLY A 253 18.99 -5.72 9.05
C GLY A 253 17.75 -4.87 9.29
N ALA A 254 16.66 -5.49 9.73
CA ALA A 254 15.40 -4.82 10.03
C ALA A 254 15.53 -3.76 11.14
N TRP A 255 16.25 -4.05 12.22
CA TRP A 255 16.56 -3.10 13.26
C TRP A 255 17.36 -1.89 12.76
N ARG A 256 18.32 -2.13 11.84
CA ARG A 256 19.21 -1.10 11.33
C ARG A 256 18.52 -0.10 10.39
N ASN A 257 17.74 -0.58 9.41
CA ASN A 257 17.14 0.28 8.38
C ASN A 257 15.72 -0.13 7.94
N GLY A 258 15.05 -1.02 8.70
CA GLY A 258 13.69 -1.47 8.41
C GLY A 258 13.60 -2.59 7.37
N GLU A 259 14.73 -3.14 6.88
CA GLU A 259 14.74 -4.17 5.83
C GLU A 259 15.82 -5.24 6.11
N PRO A 260 15.52 -6.52 5.74
CA PRO A 260 14.32 -7.01 5.05
C PRO A 260 13.10 -7.15 5.97
N GLY A 261 11.90 -7.04 5.37
CA GLY A 261 10.68 -7.54 5.97
C GLY A 261 10.62 -9.07 5.93
N MET A 262 9.57 -9.66 6.51
CA MET A 262 9.36 -11.11 6.48
C MET A 262 7.95 -11.44 5.98
N ILE A 263 7.84 -12.47 5.13
CA ILE A 263 6.57 -13.00 4.61
C ILE A 263 6.50 -14.48 4.97
N PHE A 264 5.41 -14.86 5.64
CA PHE A 264 5.15 -16.24 6.06
C PHE A 264 4.40 -16.96 4.93
N LEU A 265 5.15 -17.63 4.04
CA LEU A 265 4.62 -18.19 2.79
C LEU A 265 3.61 -19.31 3.00
N ASP A 266 3.74 -20.08 4.06
CA ASP A 266 2.76 -21.10 4.43
C ASP A 266 1.43 -20.47 4.89
N GLN A 267 1.47 -19.36 5.63
CA GLN A 267 0.28 -18.61 6.02
C GLN A 267 -0.39 -17.96 4.80
N VAL A 268 0.42 -17.38 3.89
CA VAL A 268 -0.07 -16.81 2.62
C VAL A 268 -0.82 -17.86 1.80
N ASN A 269 -0.26 -19.05 1.65
CA ASN A 269 -0.82 -20.11 0.79
C ASN A 269 -1.95 -20.92 1.43
N LYS A 270 -2.37 -20.63 2.68
CA LYS A 270 -3.60 -21.21 3.26
C LYS A 270 -4.85 -20.81 2.49
N ASP A 271 -4.90 -19.56 2.01
CA ASP A 271 -6.03 -19.02 1.24
C ASP A 271 -5.81 -19.11 -0.28
N ASN A 272 -4.79 -19.84 -0.72
CA ASN A 272 -4.54 -20.09 -2.13
C ASN A 272 -5.28 -21.34 -2.62
N HIS A 273 -6.54 -21.18 -2.92
CA HIS A 273 -7.42 -22.28 -3.34
C HIS A 273 -7.15 -22.83 -4.74
N VAL A 274 -6.27 -22.19 -5.53
CA VAL A 274 -5.89 -22.61 -6.88
C VAL A 274 -4.43 -23.08 -6.96
N LYS A 275 -3.81 -23.35 -5.82
CA LYS A 275 -2.38 -23.68 -5.68
C LYS A 275 -1.97 -24.89 -6.54
N GLU A 276 -2.80 -25.93 -6.59
CA GLU A 276 -2.46 -27.19 -7.29
C GLU A 276 -2.30 -26.98 -8.81
N THR A 277 -3.06 -26.06 -9.40
CA THR A 277 -3.04 -25.79 -10.84
C THR A 277 -2.14 -24.62 -11.20
N TYR A 278 -2.18 -23.52 -10.41
CA TYR A 278 -1.50 -22.27 -10.73
C TYR A 278 -0.23 -22.03 -9.90
N GLY A 279 0.07 -22.91 -8.95
CA GLY A 279 1.25 -22.84 -8.09
C GLY A 279 1.09 -21.95 -6.85
N GLU A 280 2.18 -21.79 -6.13
CA GLU A 280 2.23 -21.01 -4.89
C GLU A 280 2.31 -19.51 -5.13
N MET A 281 1.71 -18.75 -4.24
CA MET A 281 1.98 -17.32 -4.08
C MET A 281 3.31 -17.16 -3.34
N ILE A 282 4.35 -16.72 -4.04
CA ILE A 282 5.73 -16.62 -3.52
C ILE A 282 6.28 -15.20 -3.52
N ALA A 283 5.45 -14.23 -3.90
CA ALA A 283 5.75 -12.81 -3.85
C ALA A 283 4.49 -11.98 -3.57
N THR A 284 4.70 -10.72 -3.24
CA THR A 284 3.64 -9.75 -2.98
C THR A 284 3.89 -8.47 -3.80
N ASN A 285 2.89 -7.57 -3.84
CA ASN A 285 3.06 -6.20 -4.27
C ASN A 285 4.01 -5.41 -3.33
N PRO A 286 4.39 -4.15 -3.66
CA PRO A 286 5.38 -3.39 -2.89
C PRO A 286 5.09 -3.20 -1.40
N CYS A 287 3.82 -3.14 -1.01
CA CYS A 287 3.41 -2.89 0.37
C CYS A 287 3.06 -4.18 1.15
N GLY A 288 3.13 -5.35 0.52
CA GLY A 288 2.96 -6.65 1.17
C GLY A 288 1.52 -7.11 1.39
N GLU A 289 0.52 -6.27 1.11
CA GLU A 289 -0.89 -6.61 1.35
C GLU A 289 -1.49 -7.53 0.29
N GLN A 290 -0.87 -7.69 -0.88
CA GLN A 290 -1.35 -8.54 -1.95
C GLN A 290 -0.34 -9.62 -2.33
N PRO A 291 -0.39 -10.78 -1.67
CA PRO A 291 0.20 -11.99 -2.20
C PRO A 291 -0.53 -12.38 -3.50
N LEU A 292 0.22 -12.57 -4.57
CA LEU A 292 -0.32 -12.81 -5.91
C LEU A 292 0.43 -13.96 -6.60
N LEU A 293 -0.26 -14.62 -7.51
CA LEU A 293 0.35 -15.55 -8.46
C LEU A 293 1.14 -14.76 -9.54
N GLY A 294 2.02 -15.43 -10.25
CA GLY A 294 2.71 -14.80 -11.39
C GLY A 294 1.72 -14.32 -12.45
N ASN A 295 1.89 -13.11 -12.97
CA ASN A 295 0.99 -12.39 -13.86
C ASN A 295 -0.39 -12.04 -13.27
N GLU A 296 -0.60 -12.24 -11.98
CA GLU A 296 -1.85 -11.81 -11.34
C GLU A 296 -1.79 -10.32 -10.97
N SER A 297 -2.91 -9.63 -11.11
CA SER A 297 -3.07 -8.26 -10.62
C SER A 297 -4.28 -8.14 -9.70
N CYS A 298 -4.26 -7.12 -8.85
CA CYS A 298 -5.38 -6.83 -7.96
C CYS A 298 -5.74 -5.35 -7.97
N ASN A 299 -7.03 -5.07 -8.08
CA ASN A 299 -7.60 -3.77 -7.83
C ASN A 299 -8.00 -3.67 -6.35
N LEU A 300 -7.88 -2.47 -5.79
CA LEU A 300 -8.11 -2.22 -4.36
C LEU A 300 -9.17 -1.15 -4.16
N GLY A 301 -9.80 -1.21 -2.99
CA GLY A 301 -10.66 -0.13 -2.50
C GLY A 301 -10.85 -0.27 -1.00
N SER A 302 -11.04 0.86 -0.30
CA SER A 302 -11.10 0.86 1.15
C SER A 302 -12.35 1.57 1.67
N ILE A 303 -13.04 0.91 2.60
CA ILE A 303 -14.18 1.43 3.33
C ILE A 303 -13.67 2.34 4.45
N ASN A 304 -14.21 3.55 4.55
CA ASN A 304 -13.86 4.50 5.60
C ASN A 304 -14.68 4.27 6.86
N LEU A 305 -14.15 3.53 7.80
CA LEU A 305 -14.84 3.13 9.02
C LEU A 305 -15.30 4.32 9.89
N ALA A 306 -14.60 5.46 9.83
CA ALA A 306 -14.99 6.66 10.57
C ALA A 306 -16.37 7.23 10.17
N LYS A 307 -16.91 6.83 9.02
CA LYS A 307 -18.25 7.23 8.54
C LYS A 307 -19.40 6.41 9.15
N PHE A 308 -19.10 5.33 9.83
CA PHE A 308 -20.11 4.40 10.36
C PHE A 308 -20.30 4.49 11.87
N TYR A 309 -19.68 5.50 12.50
CA TYR A 309 -19.92 5.80 13.90
C TYR A 309 -21.36 6.32 14.11
N LYS A 310 -22.05 5.78 15.12
CA LYS A 310 -23.31 6.30 15.63
C LYS A 310 -23.17 6.56 17.14
N LYS A 311 -23.70 7.69 17.59
CA LYS A 311 -23.79 7.98 19.03
C LYS A 311 -24.85 7.08 19.66
N ALA A 312 -24.44 6.28 20.66
CA ALA A 312 -25.36 5.41 21.38
C ALA A 312 -25.99 6.15 22.59
N GLU A 313 -27.28 5.90 22.85
CA GLU A 313 -27.95 6.38 24.06
C GLU A 313 -27.57 5.54 25.29
N LYS A 314 -27.26 4.26 25.09
CA LYS A 314 -26.88 3.29 26.15
C LYS A 314 -25.58 2.60 25.78
N ALA A 315 -24.82 2.15 26.80
CA ALA A 315 -23.65 1.31 26.57
C ALA A 315 -24.07 -0.02 25.92
N HIS A 316 -23.33 -0.43 24.86
CA HIS A 316 -23.50 -1.73 24.22
C HIS A 316 -23.11 -2.87 25.17
N ALA A 317 -23.51 -4.13 24.86
CA ALA A 317 -23.13 -5.32 25.61
C ALA A 317 -21.63 -5.51 25.84
N PHE A 318 -20.79 -4.92 24.99
CA PHE A 318 -19.33 -4.89 25.11
C PHE A 318 -18.80 -3.64 25.84
N GLY A 319 -19.65 -2.86 26.52
CA GLY A 319 -19.25 -1.66 27.27
C GLY A 319 -19.06 -0.38 26.42
N TRP A 320 -19.27 -0.43 25.11
CA TRP A 320 -19.14 0.72 24.21
C TRP A 320 -20.32 1.68 24.41
N LYS A 321 -20.02 2.97 24.51
CA LYS A 321 -21.05 4.03 24.54
C LYS A 321 -21.44 4.52 23.14
N ALA A 322 -20.95 3.85 22.11
CA ALA A 322 -21.16 4.17 20.72
C ALA A 322 -21.58 2.91 19.96
N GLU A 323 -22.25 3.10 18.85
CA GLU A 323 -22.67 2.03 17.93
C GLU A 323 -22.04 2.23 16.56
N ILE A 324 -21.86 1.11 15.86
CA ILE A 324 -21.52 1.10 14.44
C ILE A 324 -22.81 0.99 13.65
N ASP A 325 -22.94 1.75 12.57
CA ASP A 325 -24.04 1.59 11.61
C ASP A 325 -23.82 0.33 10.77
N TRP A 326 -24.11 -0.83 11.38
CA TRP A 326 -23.90 -2.13 10.75
C TRP A 326 -24.67 -2.28 9.44
N ALA A 327 -25.92 -1.79 9.38
CA ALA A 327 -26.75 -1.88 8.17
C ALA A 327 -26.16 -1.04 7.02
N ARG A 328 -25.66 0.16 7.32
CA ARG A 328 -24.99 0.99 6.30
C ARG A 328 -23.65 0.39 5.89
N LEU A 329 -22.88 -0.12 6.85
CA LEU A 329 -21.60 -0.77 6.59
C LEU A 329 -21.77 -2.02 5.70
N GLU A 330 -22.78 -2.85 5.98
CA GLU A 330 -23.14 -4.00 5.13
C GLU A 330 -23.45 -3.56 3.70
N TRP A 331 -24.33 -2.58 3.55
CA TRP A 331 -24.72 -2.09 2.24
C TRP A 331 -23.52 -1.55 1.44
N VAL A 332 -22.66 -0.74 2.08
CA VAL A 332 -21.44 -0.23 1.44
C VAL A 332 -20.48 -1.37 1.08
N THR A 333 -20.31 -2.36 1.97
CA THR A 333 -19.46 -3.53 1.70
C THR A 333 -19.90 -4.27 0.45
N ARG A 334 -21.20 -4.59 0.33
CA ARG A 334 -21.76 -5.28 -0.84
C ARG A 334 -21.57 -4.46 -2.11
N LYS A 335 -21.84 -3.15 -2.07
CA LYS A 335 -21.62 -2.27 -3.24
C LYS A 335 -20.16 -2.17 -3.62
N SER A 336 -19.26 -2.19 -2.65
CA SER A 336 -17.81 -2.17 -2.89
C SER A 336 -17.30 -3.44 -3.55
N VAL A 337 -17.78 -4.63 -3.16
CA VAL A 337 -17.46 -5.91 -3.82
C VAL A 337 -17.94 -5.88 -5.27
N HIS A 338 -19.19 -5.47 -5.51
CA HIS A 338 -19.73 -5.32 -6.86
C HIS A 338 -18.91 -4.33 -7.71
N PHE A 339 -18.54 -3.19 -7.12
CA PHE A 339 -17.68 -2.20 -7.78
C PHE A 339 -16.33 -2.81 -8.20
N LEU A 340 -15.64 -3.50 -7.27
CA LEU A 340 -14.33 -4.09 -7.53
C LEU A 340 -14.39 -5.25 -8.53
N ASP A 341 -15.46 -6.08 -8.53
CA ASP A 341 -15.66 -7.11 -9.57
C ASP A 341 -15.81 -6.46 -10.95
N ASN A 342 -16.58 -5.37 -11.07
CA ASN A 342 -16.73 -4.64 -12.32
C ASN A 342 -15.42 -3.99 -12.79
N VAL A 343 -14.57 -3.53 -11.87
CA VAL A 343 -13.27 -2.95 -12.21
C VAL A 343 -12.39 -3.94 -12.95
N ILE A 344 -12.46 -5.26 -12.66
CA ILE A 344 -11.69 -6.28 -13.37
C ILE A 344 -12.02 -6.26 -14.88
N ASP A 345 -13.29 -6.12 -15.23
CA ASP A 345 -13.72 -6.14 -16.63
C ASP A 345 -13.61 -4.76 -17.30
N ALA A 346 -13.66 -3.67 -16.51
CA ALA A 346 -13.41 -2.31 -16.99
C ALA A 346 -11.92 -2.01 -17.23
N ASN A 347 -11.04 -2.84 -16.66
CA ASN A 347 -9.59 -2.63 -16.66
C ASN A 347 -8.98 -2.75 -18.06
N LYS A 348 -7.91 -2.00 -18.28
CA LYS A 348 -7.02 -2.13 -19.45
C LYS A 348 -5.68 -2.66 -18.98
N TYR A 349 -5.40 -3.87 -19.35
CA TYR A 349 -4.24 -4.59 -18.87
C TYR A 349 -2.99 -4.23 -19.66
N ALA A 350 -1.84 -4.19 -18.97
CA ALA A 350 -0.56 -3.86 -19.59
C ALA A 350 -0.08 -4.95 -20.57
N THR A 351 -0.42 -6.22 -20.30
CA THR A 351 -0.09 -7.37 -21.14
C THR A 351 -1.24 -8.37 -21.16
N ALA A 352 -1.28 -9.22 -22.20
CA ALA A 352 -2.30 -10.28 -22.31
C ALA A 352 -2.19 -11.32 -21.20
N ASP A 353 -0.97 -11.68 -20.78
CA ASP A 353 -0.73 -12.65 -19.70
C ASP A 353 -1.33 -12.16 -18.37
N ILE A 354 -1.19 -10.84 -18.08
CA ILE A 354 -1.78 -10.23 -16.87
C ILE A 354 -3.31 -10.25 -16.96
N GLU A 355 -3.87 -9.96 -18.14
CA GLU A 355 -5.33 -10.02 -18.36
C GLU A 355 -5.86 -11.41 -18.13
N GLU A 356 -5.25 -12.42 -18.74
CA GLU A 356 -5.66 -13.82 -18.63
C GLU A 356 -5.64 -14.29 -17.17
N MET A 357 -4.53 -14.10 -16.48
CA MET A 357 -4.38 -14.56 -15.09
C MET A 357 -5.30 -13.82 -14.13
N THR A 358 -5.42 -12.50 -14.26
CA THR A 358 -6.31 -11.70 -13.40
C THR A 358 -7.78 -12.08 -13.60
N LYS A 359 -8.19 -12.32 -14.84
CA LYS A 359 -9.56 -12.77 -15.14
C LYS A 359 -9.80 -14.22 -14.71
N ALA A 360 -8.78 -15.09 -14.72
CA ALA A 360 -8.90 -16.47 -14.27
C ALA A 360 -9.26 -16.57 -12.78
N THR A 361 -8.65 -15.78 -11.93
CA THR A 361 -8.88 -15.79 -10.47
C THR A 361 -9.89 -14.74 -10.00
N ARG A 362 -10.06 -13.65 -10.73
CA ARG A 362 -10.91 -12.50 -10.38
C ARG A 362 -10.71 -12.02 -8.94
N LYS A 363 -9.46 -11.96 -8.50
CA LYS A 363 -9.11 -11.48 -7.16
C LYS A 363 -9.43 -10.00 -7.02
N ILE A 364 -10.05 -9.62 -5.91
CA ILE A 364 -10.30 -8.22 -5.51
C ILE A 364 -9.71 -7.97 -4.13
N GLY A 365 -9.37 -6.71 -3.85
CA GLY A 365 -8.79 -6.30 -2.58
C GLY A 365 -9.67 -5.25 -1.90
N LEU A 366 -10.80 -5.66 -1.32
CA LEU A 366 -11.60 -4.80 -0.48
C LEU A 366 -10.95 -4.70 0.90
N GLY A 367 -10.66 -3.48 1.34
CA GLY A 367 -10.08 -3.20 2.64
C GLY A 367 -10.84 -2.13 3.40
N ILE A 368 -10.20 -1.67 4.46
CA ILE A 368 -10.70 -0.63 5.34
C ILE A 368 -9.67 0.47 5.55
N MET A 369 -10.12 1.65 5.94
CA MET A 369 -9.34 2.78 6.46
C MET A 369 -10.15 3.50 7.53
N GLY A 370 -9.55 4.40 8.28
CA GLY A 370 -10.27 5.18 9.30
C GLY A 370 -10.56 4.39 10.58
N PHE A 371 -9.84 3.30 10.84
CA PHE A 371 -10.06 2.50 12.03
C PHE A 371 -9.68 3.26 13.32
N ALA A 372 -8.52 3.93 13.34
CA ALA A 372 -8.13 4.74 14.49
C ALA A 372 -9.12 5.88 14.75
N ASP A 373 -9.61 6.54 13.70
CA ASP A 373 -10.62 7.58 13.82
C ASP A 373 -11.95 7.04 14.37
N LEU A 374 -12.35 5.83 13.98
CA LEU A 374 -13.53 5.16 14.56
C LEU A 374 -13.31 4.90 16.06
N LEU A 375 -12.16 4.35 16.46
CA LEU A 375 -11.83 4.09 17.86
C LEU A 375 -11.85 5.37 18.69
N ILE A 376 -11.27 6.47 18.19
CA ILE A 376 -11.30 7.77 18.84
C ILE A 376 -12.76 8.24 19.06
N GLN A 377 -13.61 8.17 18.04
CA GLN A 377 -15.02 8.53 18.16
C GLN A 377 -15.76 7.65 19.18
N MET A 378 -15.35 6.39 19.33
CA MET A 378 -15.88 5.45 20.30
C MET A 378 -15.23 5.59 21.69
N GLN A 379 -14.20 6.43 21.82
CA GLN A 379 -13.40 6.60 23.04
C GLN A 379 -12.73 5.30 23.52
N ILE A 380 -12.21 4.52 22.57
CA ILE A 380 -11.52 3.24 22.82
C ILE A 380 -10.02 3.44 22.54
N PRO A 381 -9.15 3.18 23.53
CA PRO A 381 -7.71 3.19 23.30
C PRO A 381 -7.29 2.13 22.28
N TYR A 382 -6.42 2.48 21.35
CA TYR A 382 -5.98 1.59 20.25
C TYR A 382 -5.32 0.31 20.76
N GLU A 383 -4.48 0.38 21.79
CA GLU A 383 -3.74 -0.75 22.37
C GLU A 383 -4.60 -1.67 23.25
N SER A 384 -5.89 -1.35 23.42
CA SER A 384 -6.79 -2.12 24.29
C SER A 384 -7.27 -3.43 23.62
N GLN A 385 -7.57 -4.45 24.46
CA GLN A 385 -8.24 -5.67 23.98
C GLN A 385 -9.58 -5.34 23.32
N LEU A 386 -10.30 -4.35 23.84
CA LEU A 386 -11.58 -3.89 23.28
C LEU A 386 -11.43 -3.36 21.84
N ALA A 387 -10.33 -2.69 21.52
CA ALA A 387 -10.05 -2.24 20.16
C ALA A 387 -9.76 -3.43 19.23
N ARG A 388 -8.99 -4.42 19.69
CA ARG A 388 -8.72 -5.67 18.94
C ARG A 388 -9.99 -6.45 18.68
N ASP A 389 -10.87 -6.59 19.69
CA ASP A 389 -12.17 -7.27 19.56
C ASP A 389 -13.08 -6.53 18.58
N ALA A 390 -13.07 -5.19 18.61
CA ALA A 390 -13.81 -4.37 17.65
C ALA A 390 -13.30 -4.57 16.22
N GLY A 391 -11.97 -4.54 16.03
CA GLY A 391 -11.32 -4.78 14.73
C GLY A 391 -11.67 -6.16 14.17
N SER A 392 -11.48 -7.21 14.96
CA SER A 392 -11.83 -8.60 14.58
C SER A 392 -13.30 -8.71 14.19
N LYS A 393 -14.21 -8.16 14.99
CA LYS A 393 -15.66 -8.22 14.71
C LYS A 393 -16.00 -7.47 13.42
N ILE A 394 -15.47 -6.27 13.21
CA ILE A 394 -15.70 -5.51 11.98
C ILE A 394 -15.23 -6.31 10.77
N MET A 395 -14.00 -6.82 10.80
CA MET A 395 -13.43 -7.50 9.66
C MET A 395 -14.13 -8.84 9.36
N LYS A 396 -14.55 -9.59 10.38
CA LYS A 396 -15.38 -10.79 10.23
C LYS A 396 -16.74 -10.48 9.59
N SER A 397 -17.40 -9.39 10.00
CA SER A 397 -18.66 -8.96 9.38
C SER A 397 -18.45 -8.54 7.92
N VAL A 398 -17.42 -7.76 7.63
CA VAL A 398 -17.05 -7.38 6.26
C VAL A 398 -16.75 -8.61 5.40
N ARG A 399 -16.06 -9.63 5.96
CA ARG A 399 -15.78 -10.91 5.29
C ARG A 399 -17.08 -11.63 4.94
N GLU A 400 -17.99 -11.79 5.89
CA GLU A 400 -19.27 -12.47 5.69
C GLU A 400 -20.09 -11.79 4.57
N TRP A 401 -20.20 -10.47 4.59
CA TRP A 401 -20.95 -9.73 3.57
C TRP A 401 -20.26 -9.72 2.20
N ALA A 402 -18.93 -9.70 2.16
CA ALA A 402 -18.16 -9.79 0.93
C ALA A 402 -18.28 -11.18 0.29
N ASP A 403 -18.25 -12.23 1.09
CA ASP A 403 -18.45 -13.60 0.66
C ASP A 403 -19.86 -13.79 0.08
N ASP A 404 -20.88 -13.28 0.77
CA ASP A 404 -22.27 -13.33 0.30
C ASP A 404 -22.47 -12.59 -1.02
N GLU A 405 -21.91 -11.38 -1.16
CA GLU A 405 -22.02 -10.62 -2.40
C GLU A 405 -21.28 -11.30 -3.54
N SER A 406 -20.07 -11.85 -3.30
CA SER A 406 -19.35 -12.63 -4.30
C SER A 406 -20.13 -13.86 -4.76
N LYS A 407 -20.86 -14.52 -3.86
CA LYS A 407 -21.79 -15.62 -4.20
C LYS A 407 -22.99 -15.14 -5.03
N GLN A 408 -23.57 -13.98 -4.69
CA GLN A 408 -24.66 -13.41 -5.49
C GLN A 408 -24.21 -13.03 -6.91
N LEU A 409 -23.02 -12.44 -7.01
CA LEU A 409 -22.42 -12.16 -8.32
C LEU A 409 -22.13 -13.44 -9.10
N ALA A 410 -21.67 -14.51 -8.44
CA ALA A 410 -21.47 -15.80 -9.10
C ALA A 410 -22.78 -16.40 -9.66
N LYS A 411 -23.89 -16.28 -8.93
CA LYS A 411 -25.21 -16.73 -9.41
C LYS A 411 -25.66 -16.01 -10.68
N SER A 412 -25.34 -14.73 -10.81
CA SER A 412 -25.77 -13.91 -11.94
C SER A 412 -24.77 -13.85 -13.10
N ARG A 413 -23.48 -14.08 -12.84
CA ARG A 413 -22.37 -13.86 -13.80
C ARG A 413 -21.49 -15.09 -14.02
N GLY A 414 -21.71 -16.17 -13.27
CA GLY A 414 -20.83 -17.34 -13.22
C GLY A 414 -19.71 -17.20 -12.18
N ALA A 415 -19.12 -18.32 -11.79
CA ALA A 415 -17.95 -18.40 -10.93
C ALA A 415 -16.73 -17.69 -11.56
N PHE A 416 -15.66 -17.49 -10.78
CA PHE A 416 -14.37 -17.13 -11.39
C PHE A 416 -13.89 -18.29 -12.30
N PRO A 417 -13.27 -18.01 -13.46
CA PRO A 417 -12.94 -19.06 -14.45
C PRO A 417 -12.12 -20.24 -13.91
N ALA A 418 -11.16 -19.99 -12.99
CA ALA A 418 -10.36 -21.05 -12.35
C ALA A 418 -11.11 -21.79 -11.21
N TRP A 419 -12.43 -21.65 -11.08
CA TRP A 419 -13.21 -22.30 -10.02
C TRP A 419 -13.11 -23.83 -10.07
N GLU A 420 -13.18 -24.42 -11.25
CA GLU A 420 -13.10 -25.88 -11.40
C GLU A 420 -11.73 -26.44 -11.02
N ASP A 421 -10.68 -25.63 -11.14
CA ASP A 421 -9.31 -25.98 -10.76
C ASP A 421 -9.01 -25.70 -9.29
N SER A 422 -9.95 -25.11 -8.56
CA SER A 422 -9.77 -24.76 -7.14
C SER A 422 -10.06 -25.94 -6.22
N ASN A 423 -9.51 -25.88 -5.01
CA ASN A 423 -9.80 -26.83 -3.94
C ASN A 423 -10.97 -26.39 -3.04
N TYR A 424 -11.77 -25.39 -3.46
CA TYR A 424 -13.02 -25.08 -2.80
C TYR A 424 -13.98 -26.28 -2.82
N ASP A 425 -14.78 -26.42 -1.76
CA ASP A 425 -15.81 -27.44 -1.71
C ASP A 425 -16.86 -27.18 -2.80
N LYS A 426 -16.88 -28.03 -3.83
CA LYS A 426 -17.78 -27.92 -4.99
C LYS A 426 -19.26 -28.11 -4.63
N GLN A 427 -19.57 -28.60 -3.42
CA GLN A 427 -20.95 -28.74 -2.92
C GLN A 427 -21.46 -27.47 -2.28
N THR A 428 -20.57 -26.50 -2.01
CA THR A 428 -20.96 -25.19 -1.48
C THR A 428 -21.35 -24.22 -2.59
N GLU A 429 -21.90 -23.08 -2.20
CA GLU A 429 -22.19 -21.99 -3.13
C GLU A 429 -20.91 -21.44 -3.74
N VAL A 430 -20.88 -21.30 -5.06
CA VAL A 430 -19.72 -20.84 -5.81
C VAL A 430 -19.44 -19.35 -5.62
N TYR A 431 -18.15 -18.97 -5.71
CA TYR A 431 -17.71 -17.59 -5.61
C TYR A 431 -17.39 -16.98 -6.98
N ARG A 432 -17.62 -15.67 -7.08
CA ARG A 432 -17.21 -14.87 -8.24
C ARG A 432 -15.74 -14.45 -8.19
N ASN A 433 -15.17 -14.36 -7.00
CA ASN A 433 -13.82 -13.84 -6.73
C ASN A 433 -13.05 -14.84 -5.87
N HIS A 434 -11.81 -15.16 -6.24
CA HIS A 434 -10.95 -16.11 -5.53
C HIS A 434 -10.60 -15.60 -4.12
N CYS A 435 -10.07 -14.38 -4.00
CA CYS A 435 -9.87 -13.67 -2.73
C CYS A 435 -10.63 -12.34 -2.78
N ARG A 436 -11.06 -11.83 -1.60
CA ARG A 436 -11.91 -10.64 -1.50
C ARG A 436 -11.34 -9.55 -0.63
N LEU A 437 -10.67 -9.89 0.49
CA LEU A 437 -10.28 -8.93 1.51
C LEU A 437 -8.77 -8.75 1.62
N THR A 438 -8.37 -7.51 1.87
CA THR A 438 -7.00 -7.06 2.14
C THR A 438 -7.02 -5.85 3.07
N VAL A 439 -5.88 -5.45 3.63
CA VAL A 439 -5.75 -4.11 4.22
C VAL A 439 -4.57 -3.41 3.55
N ALA A 440 -4.93 -2.48 2.65
CA ALA A 440 -3.95 -1.65 1.96
C ALA A 440 -3.48 -0.48 2.84
N PRO A 441 -2.30 0.12 2.56
CA PRO A 441 -1.79 1.25 3.34
C PRO A 441 -2.64 2.52 3.22
N THR A 442 -3.41 2.70 2.16
CA THR A 442 -4.34 3.82 1.90
C THR A 442 -3.75 5.24 2.01
N GLY A 443 -2.43 5.40 1.89
CA GLY A 443 -1.75 6.66 2.16
C GLY A 443 -2.41 7.90 1.52
N THR A 444 -2.66 7.89 0.20
CA THR A 444 -3.26 9.04 -0.50
C THR A 444 -4.80 9.06 -0.39
N ILE A 445 -5.46 7.90 -0.49
CA ILE A 445 -6.93 7.86 -0.47
C ILE A 445 -7.50 8.18 0.91
N SER A 446 -6.78 7.91 2.00
CA SER A 446 -7.18 8.33 3.34
C SER A 446 -7.07 9.86 3.53
N MET A 447 -6.10 10.50 2.88
CA MET A 447 -6.00 11.97 2.86
C MET A 447 -7.19 12.61 2.11
N ILE A 448 -7.63 12.00 0.98
CA ILE A 448 -8.86 12.43 0.27
C ILE A 448 -10.08 12.25 1.17
N ALA A 449 -10.15 11.13 1.89
CA ALA A 449 -11.27 10.80 2.78
C ALA A 449 -11.19 11.50 4.16
N VAL A 450 -10.10 12.23 4.43
CA VAL A 450 -9.82 12.94 5.70
C VAL A 450 -9.99 12.00 6.91
N THR A 451 -9.25 10.88 6.87
CA THR A 451 -9.33 9.82 7.87
C THR A 451 -7.97 9.14 8.06
N SER A 452 -7.82 8.33 9.10
CA SER A 452 -6.61 7.54 9.37
C SER A 452 -6.38 6.46 8.31
N SER A 453 -5.12 6.12 8.05
CA SER A 453 -4.73 5.14 7.02
C SER A 453 -4.93 3.71 7.51
N GLY A 454 -5.62 2.88 6.70
CA GLY A 454 -5.78 1.45 6.99
C GLY A 454 -6.23 1.16 8.41
N ILE A 455 -5.48 0.31 9.09
CA ILE A 455 -5.61 0.01 10.51
C ILE A 455 -4.49 0.63 11.35
N GLU A 456 -3.74 1.59 10.78
CA GLU A 456 -2.69 2.28 11.53
C GLU A 456 -3.28 3.16 12.64
N PRO A 457 -2.61 3.27 13.80
CA PRO A 457 -2.96 4.27 14.80
C PRO A 457 -2.65 5.68 14.29
N THR A 458 -3.16 6.68 14.96
CA THR A 458 -2.87 8.09 14.65
C THR A 458 -1.36 8.35 14.78
N PHE A 459 -0.74 8.88 13.72
CA PHE A 459 0.70 9.17 13.74
C PHE A 459 1.05 10.41 14.55
N ALA A 460 0.28 11.49 14.40
CA ALA A 460 0.42 12.74 15.12
C ALA A 460 -0.93 13.39 15.35
N LEU A 461 -1.10 14.10 16.47
CA LEU A 461 -2.33 14.83 16.82
C LEU A 461 -2.35 16.24 16.29
N ALA A 462 -1.17 16.86 16.13
CA ALA A 462 -1.00 18.16 15.52
C ALA A 462 0.28 18.18 14.69
N TRP A 463 0.29 19.02 13.63
CA TRP A 463 1.46 19.22 12.78
C TRP A 463 1.49 20.63 12.23
N LYS A 464 2.69 21.14 11.99
CA LYS A 464 2.92 22.46 11.39
C LYS A 464 3.17 22.33 9.90
N LYS A 465 2.45 23.09 9.09
CA LYS A 465 2.75 23.26 7.68
C LYS A 465 3.39 24.62 7.47
N GLN A 466 4.67 24.63 7.11
CA GLN A 466 5.46 25.86 6.93
C GLN A 466 5.38 26.35 5.48
N ASN A 467 5.61 27.65 5.27
CA ASN A 467 5.70 28.30 3.95
C ASN A 467 4.44 28.26 3.08
N ILE A 468 3.25 28.22 3.68
CA ILE A 468 1.99 28.37 2.96
C ILE A 468 1.56 29.83 2.97
N LEU A 469 0.99 30.30 1.86
CA LEU A 469 0.41 31.65 1.74
C LEU A 469 1.34 32.74 2.29
N GLU A 470 2.36 33.10 1.51
CA GLU A 470 3.32 34.20 1.83
C GLU A 470 4.17 33.96 3.12
N GLY A 471 4.60 32.71 3.36
CA GLY A 471 5.50 32.38 4.46
C GLY A 471 4.82 32.17 5.83
N LYS A 472 3.50 32.02 5.87
CA LYS A 472 2.78 31.69 7.10
C LYS A 472 2.90 30.21 7.45
N THR A 473 3.05 29.92 8.74
CA THR A 473 2.94 28.57 9.30
C THR A 473 1.48 28.34 9.73
N LEU A 474 0.86 27.27 9.27
CA LEU A 474 -0.47 26.86 9.71
C LEU A 474 -0.36 25.60 10.57
N ASN A 475 -0.99 25.63 11.74
CA ASN A 475 -1.13 24.47 12.60
C ASN A 475 -2.37 23.66 12.16
N TYR A 476 -2.17 22.37 11.97
CA TYR A 476 -3.25 21.42 11.74
C TYR A 476 -3.39 20.53 12.97
N VAL A 477 -4.61 20.31 13.41
CA VAL A 477 -4.93 19.48 14.57
C VAL A 477 -5.92 18.41 14.15
N ASN A 478 -5.78 17.20 14.70
CA ASN A 478 -6.78 16.16 14.53
C ASN A 478 -8.15 16.68 15.02
N LYS A 479 -9.14 16.67 14.13
CA LYS A 479 -10.45 17.27 14.38
C LYS A 479 -11.19 16.72 15.60
N TYR A 480 -11.05 15.42 15.87
CA TYR A 480 -11.69 14.77 17.02
C TYR A 480 -10.99 15.15 18.32
N PHE A 481 -9.65 15.19 18.30
CA PHE A 481 -8.85 15.65 19.42
C PHE A 481 -9.19 17.11 19.78
N GLU A 482 -9.21 18.01 18.81
CA GLU A 482 -9.56 19.41 19.04
C GLU A 482 -10.96 19.56 19.63
N GLN A 483 -11.95 18.85 19.07
CA GLN A 483 -13.33 18.88 19.57
C GLN A 483 -13.42 18.41 21.04
N ASP A 484 -12.78 17.30 21.39
CA ASP A 484 -12.80 16.76 22.74
C ASP A 484 -11.99 17.66 23.70
N ALA A 485 -10.83 18.19 23.27
CA ALA A 485 -10.03 19.09 24.09
C ALA A 485 -10.81 20.37 24.46
N ARG A 486 -11.50 20.98 23.49
CA ARG A 486 -12.38 22.14 23.74
C ARG A 486 -13.57 21.80 24.63
N LYS A 487 -14.23 20.69 24.38
CA LYS A 487 -15.40 20.24 25.14
C LYS A 487 -15.06 19.91 26.60
N HIS A 488 -13.90 19.35 26.85
CA HIS A 488 -13.48 18.90 28.18
C HIS A 488 -12.51 19.88 28.88
N GLY A 489 -12.23 21.04 28.26
CA GLY A 489 -11.57 22.17 28.89
C GLY A 489 -10.06 22.08 29.03
N PHE A 490 -9.39 21.21 28.25
CA PHE A 490 -7.93 21.10 28.22
C PHE A 490 -7.28 21.60 26.90
N TYR A 491 -8.07 22.30 26.05
CA TYR A 491 -7.52 22.93 24.85
C TYR A 491 -6.73 24.20 25.22
N SER A 492 -5.52 24.34 24.68
CA SER A 492 -4.76 25.59 24.64
C SER A 492 -3.91 25.64 23.37
N GLU A 493 -3.59 26.85 22.89
CA GLU A 493 -2.66 27.01 21.77
C GLU A 493 -1.28 26.46 22.11
N ASP A 494 -0.80 26.68 23.35
CA ASP A 494 0.49 26.14 23.83
C ASP A 494 0.53 24.62 23.77
N LEU A 495 -0.58 23.93 24.10
CA LEU A 495 -0.68 22.48 23.97
C LEU A 495 -0.63 22.06 22.50
N MET A 496 -1.34 22.78 21.60
CA MET A 496 -1.33 22.45 20.16
C MET A 496 0.06 22.67 19.56
N ASP A 497 0.75 23.73 19.93
CA ASP A 497 2.13 24.00 19.51
C ASP A 497 3.09 22.95 20.04
N TYR A 498 2.99 22.56 21.31
CA TYR A 498 3.78 21.49 21.90
C TYR A 498 3.62 20.16 21.15
N LEU A 499 2.37 19.77 20.84
CA LEU A 499 2.08 18.55 20.08
C LEU A 499 2.60 18.63 18.64
N ALA A 500 2.48 19.81 18.00
CA ALA A 500 2.97 20.02 16.64
C ALA A 500 4.52 20.03 16.56
N GLU A 501 5.20 20.25 17.69
CA GLU A 501 6.65 20.11 17.84
C GLU A 501 7.10 18.70 18.23
N GLY A 502 6.17 17.74 18.27
CA GLY A 502 6.45 16.34 18.55
C GLY A 502 6.29 15.95 20.02
N GLY A 503 5.71 16.83 20.84
CA GLY A 503 5.40 16.54 22.24
C GLY A 503 4.39 15.39 22.39
N SER A 504 4.39 14.74 23.57
CA SER A 504 3.48 13.64 23.91
C SER A 504 2.44 14.09 24.93
N LEU A 505 1.17 13.70 24.70
CA LEU A 505 0.10 13.93 25.69
C LEU A 505 0.37 13.25 27.03
N ALA A 506 1.08 12.15 27.04
CA ALA A 506 1.42 11.41 28.27
C ALA A 506 2.17 12.27 29.29
N THR A 507 2.94 13.26 28.84
CA THR A 507 3.75 14.12 29.68
C THR A 507 3.04 15.40 30.16
N VAL A 508 1.78 15.64 29.71
CA VAL A 508 1.02 16.87 30.03
C VAL A 508 0.06 16.58 31.19
N PRO A 509 0.32 17.14 32.39
CA PRO A 509 -0.47 16.82 33.59
C PRO A 509 -1.94 17.26 33.52
N GLU A 510 -2.25 18.32 32.78
CA GLU A 510 -3.58 18.90 32.64
C GLU A 510 -4.51 18.08 31.75
N VAL A 511 -3.95 17.17 30.93
CA VAL A 511 -4.73 16.29 30.06
C VAL A 511 -5.26 15.10 30.86
N PRO A 512 -6.58 14.82 30.79
CA PRO A 512 -7.17 13.68 31.50
C PRO A 512 -6.58 12.34 31.01
N GLU A 513 -6.45 11.36 31.92
CA GLU A 513 -5.87 10.04 31.60
C GLU A 513 -6.62 9.30 30.48
N TRP A 514 -7.95 9.43 30.42
CA TRP A 514 -8.71 8.83 29.31
C TRP A 514 -8.32 9.42 27.95
N ALA A 515 -8.02 10.72 27.90
CA ALA A 515 -7.61 11.37 26.65
C ALA A 515 -6.20 10.95 26.25
N LYS A 516 -5.27 10.82 27.21
CA LYS A 516 -3.92 10.28 26.95
C LYS A 516 -4.00 8.89 26.34
N ALA A 517 -4.86 8.01 26.86
CA ALA A 517 -5.03 6.65 26.36
C ALA A 517 -5.70 6.61 24.97
N VAL A 518 -6.79 7.37 24.74
CA VAL A 518 -7.54 7.35 23.48
C VAL A 518 -6.76 7.99 22.35
N TYR A 519 -5.98 9.01 22.64
CA TYR A 519 -5.20 9.80 21.67
C TYR A 519 -3.71 9.42 21.62
N ALA A 520 -3.34 8.25 22.14
CA ALA A 520 -1.99 7.72 21.99
C ALA A 520 -1.60 7.63 20.51
N THR A 521 -0.39 8.10 20.18
CA THR A 521 0.11 8.12 18.80
C THR A 521 0.94 6.89 18.49
N ALA A 522 1.14 6.57 17.21
CA ALA A 522 1.83 5.37 16.76
C ALA A 522 3.18 5.08 17.46
N PRO A 523 4.05 6.07 17.73
CA PRO A 523 5.29 5.84 18.47
C PRO A 523 5.11 5.54 19.96
N GLU A 524 3.93 5.76 20.52
CA GLU A 524 3.60 5.56 21.94
C GLU A 524 2.97 4.18 22.21
N ILE A 525 2.54 3.48 21.15
CA ILE A 525 1.94 2.15 21.21
C ILE A 525 3.05 1.10 21.19
N SER A 526 2.91 0.06 22.02
CA SER A 526 3.91 -1.00 22.08
C SER A 526 4.00 -1.78 20.76
N PRO A 527 5.18 -2.28 20.36
CA PRO A 527 5.32 -3.14 19.20
C PRO A 527 4.41 -4.37 19.24
N ASP A 528 4.22 -4.97 20.40
CA ASP A 528 3.32 -6.12 20.58
C ASP A 528 1.88 -5.77 20.25
N ASP A 529 1.38 -4.59 20.72
CA ASP A 529 0.01 -4.14 20.41
C ASP A 529 -0.17 -3.82 18.92
N HIS A 530 0.87 -3.33 18.25
CA HIS A 530 0.86 -3.21 16.79
C HIS A 530 0.69 -4.57 16.10
N VAL A 531 1.44 -5.61 16.52
CA VAL A 531 1.35 -6.96 15.95
C VAL A 531 0.01 -7.61 16.27
N LEU A 532 -0.45 -7.54 17.53
CA LEU A 532 -1.72 -8.12 17.96
C LEU A 532 -2.92 -7.46 17.25
N MET A 533 -2.84 -6.15 16.97
CA MET A 533 -3.87 -5.49 16.16
C MET A 533 -3.87 -6.01 14.72
N GLN A 534 -2.70 -6.19 14.10
CA GLN A 534 -2.61 -6.78 12.77
C GLN A 534 -3.20 -8.19 12.74
N ALA A 535 -2.87 -9.01 13.73
CA ALA A 535 -3.37 -10.39 13.86
C ALA A 535 -4.90 -10.44 13.99
N ALA A 536 -5.49 -9.53 14.78
CA ALA A 536 -6.94 -9.44 14.96
C ALA A 536 -7.71 -9.19 13.64
N PHE A 537 -7.10 -8.48 12.68
CA PHE A 537 -7.66 -8.29 11.35
C PHE A 537 -7.31 -9.43 10.39
N GLN A 538 -6.10 -10.02 10.53
CA GLN A 538 -5.63 -11.06 9.62
C GLN A 538 -6.50 -12.32 9.68
N GLU A 539 -7.10 -12.64 10.82
CA GLU A 539 -7.98 -13.80 10.99
C GLU A 539 -9.12 -13.86 9.96
N ALA A 540 -9.65 -12.69 9.56
CA ALA A 540 -10.71 -12.61 8.57
C ALA A 540 -10.26 -12.15 7.17
N CYS A 541 -8.97 -11.89 6.98
CA CYS A 541 -8.42 -11.35 5.73
C CYS A 541 -7.76 -12.45 4.91
N ASP A 542 -8.28 -12.73 3.71
CA ASP A 542 -7.74 -13.76 2.82
C ASP A 542 -6.49 -13.33 2.03
N SER A 543 -6.21 -12.04 1.91
CA SER A 543 -4.91 -11.55 1.44
C SER A 543 -4.05 -11.05 2.61
N GLY A 544 -3.00 -10.27 2.33
CA GLY A 544 -2.13 -9.71 3.37
C GLY A 544 -2.67 -8.42 3.97
N ILE A 545 -1.95 -7.92 4.94
CA ILE A 545 -2.20 -6.65 5.63
C ILE A 545 -0.94 -5.80 5.58
N SER A 546 -1.05 -4.59 5.06
CA SER A 546 0.00 -3.58 5.15
C SER A 546 -0.13 -2.82 6.45
N LYS A 547 0.76 -3.13 7.39
CA LYS A 547 0.86 -2.43 8.67
C LYS A 547 2.31 -2.29 9.08
N THR A 548 2.67 -1.11 9.58
CA THR A 548 3.98 -0.84 10.13
C THR A 548 4.00 -1.12 11.64
N ILE A 549 4.95 -1.92 12.09
CA ILE A 549 5.27 -2.06 13.50
C ILE A 549 6.28 -0.97 13.85
N ASN A 550 5.82 0.04 14.58
CA ASN A 550 6.65 1.20 14.93
C ASN A 550 7.44 0.93 16.19
N PHE A 551 8.74 1.22 16.14
CA PHE A 551 9.65 1.11 17.27
C PHE A 551 10.24 2.47 17.63
N PRO A 552 10.41 2.78 18.92
CA PRO A 552 11.19 3.94 19.33
C PRO A 552 12.67 3.79 18.94
N ASN A 553 13.39 4.89 18.88
CA ASN A 553 14.84 4.87 18.59
C ASN A 553 15.63 3.98 19.55
N SER A 554 15.19 3.92 20.82
CA SER A 554 15.81 3.12 21.89
C SER A 554 15.58 1.61 21.77
N ALA A 555 14.73 1.15 20.82
CA ALA A 555 14.43 -0.28 20.66
C ALA A 555 15.68 -1.09 20.35
N THR A 556 15.78 -2.25 20.99
CA THR A 556 16.85 -3.21 20.82
C THR A 556 16.59 -4.16 19.64
N LYS A 557 17.54 -5.02 19.33
CA LYS A 557 17.35 -6.08 18.33
C LYS A 557 16.39 -7.15 18.85
N GLU A 558 16.47 -7.41 20.13
CA GLU A 558 15.61 -8.36 20.85
C GLU A 558 14.14 -7.95 20.74
N ASP A 559 13.81 -6.64 20.83
CA ASP A 559 12.45 -6.13 20.64
C ASP A 559 11.94 -6.42 19.21
N VAL A 560 12.81 -6.30 18.19
CA VAL A 560 12.46 -6.60 16.79
C VAL A 560 12.31 -8.10 16.58
N GLU A 561 13.16 -8.92 17.22
CA GLU A 561 13.06 -10.37 17.24
C GLU A 561 11.72 -10.82 17.80
N ASP A 562 11.36 -10.32 18.98
CA ASP A 562 10.11 -10.66 19.67
C ASP A 562 8.90 -10.34 18.80
N ALA A 563 8.89 -9.18 18.12
CA ALA A 563 7.82 -8.82 17.20
C ALA A 563 7.72 -9.76 15.99
N TYR A 564 8.85 -10.22 15.42
CA TYR A 564 8.84 -11.17 14.31
C TYR A 564 8.33 -12.54 14.75
N MET A 565 8.77 -13.01 15.92
CA MET A 565 8.29 -14.26 16.51
C MET A 565 6.81 -14.19 16.87
N LEU A 566 6.35 -13.07 17.43
CA LEU A 566 4.93 -12.84 17.76
C LEU A 566 4.08 -12.86 16.50
N ALA A 567 4.46 -12.15 15.44
CA ALA A 567 3.73 -12.11 14.18
C ALA A 567 3.55 -13.50 13.56
N TRP A 568 4.59 -14.34 13.61
CA TRP A 568 4.49 -15.74 13.17
C TRP A 568 3.52 -16.56 14.03
N LYS A 569 3.64 -16.45 15.37
CA LYS A 569 2.79 -17.19 16.33
C LYS A 569 1.30 -16.82 16.20
N GLU A 570 1.05 -15.54 15.97
CA GLU A 570 -0.31 -15.01 15.80
C GLU A 570 -0.86 -15.20 14.37
N GLY A 571 -0.13 -15.86 13.48
CA GLY A 571 -0.60 -16.23 12.14
C GLY A 571 -0.70 -15.07 11.15
N CYS A 572 0.04 -13.98 11.36
CA CYS A 572 0.19 -12.93 10.36
C CYS A 572 0.79 -13.48 9.06
N LYS A 573 0.46 -12.90 7.91
CA LYS A 573 1.03 -13.28 6.60
C LYS A 573 2.34 -12.58 6.27
N GLY A 574 2.65 -11.50 6.97
CA GLY A 574 3.90 -10.77 6.84
C GLY A 574 4.06 -9.75 7.95
N ILE A 575 5.25 -9.21 8.07
CA ILE A 575 5.59 -8.17 9.04
C ILE A 575 6.60 -7.19 8.44
N THR A 576 6.36 -5.90 8.68
CA THR A 576 7.25 -4.80 8.32
C THR A 576 7.48 -3.93 9.55
N VAL A 577 8.73 -3.61 9.84
CA VAL A 577 9.10 -2.82 11.00
C VAL A 577 9.70 -1.48 10.59
N TYR A 578 9.52 -0.48 11.44
CA TYR A 578 10.18 0.81 11.31
C TYR A 578 10.66 1.30 12.68
N ARG A 579 11.95 1.50 12.83
CA ARG A 579 12.54 2.11 14.05
C ARG A 579 12.87 3.58 13.79
N ALA A 580 12.41 4.45 14.67
CA ALA A 580 12.68 5.89 14.57
C ALA A 580 14.19 6.17 14.49
N GLY A 581 14.60 7.02 13.57
CA GLY A 581 16.02 7.36 13.35
C GLY A 581 16.85 6.25 12.67
N SER A 582 16.22 5.23 12.08
CA SER A 582 16.91 4.14 11.39
C SER A 582 17.28 4.44 9.93
N ARG A 583 16.76 5.52 9.35
CA ARG A 583 17.07 5.97 7.97
C ARG A 583 17.56 7.40 7.98
N GLU A 584 18.46 7.77 7.06
CA GLU A 584 18.97 9.13 6.89
C GLU A 584 17.87 10.11 6.46
N LYS A 585 16.90 9.65 5.64
CA LYS A 585 15.71 10.43 5.25
C LYS A 585 14.45 9.79 5.82
N GLU A 586 13.85 10.44 6.81
CA GLU A 586 12.58 10.00 7.38
C GLU A 586 11.41 10.55 6.57
N VAL A 587 10.45 9.68 6.22
CA VAL A 587 9.25 10.05 5.43
C VAL A 587 8.22 10.81 6.26
N LEU A 588 8.19 10.59 7.59
CA LEU A 588 7.30 11.24 8.54
C LEU A 588 8.13 11.72 9.72
N VAL A 589 8.22 13.03 9.95
CA VAL A 589 8.98 13.64 11.04
C VAL A 589 8.02 14.32 12.00
N LYS A 590 8.14 14.02 13.30
CA LYS A 590 7.55 14.85 14.37
C LYS A 590 8.46 16.05 14.61
N GLY A 591 7.92 17.26 14.59
CA GLY A 591 8.49 18.57 14.84
C GLY A 591 10.00 18.70 15.10
N ASN A 592 10.63 19.79 14.66
CA ASN A 592 12.04 20.16 14.89
C ASN A 592 13.11 19.05 14.69
N ALA A 593 13.12 18.38 13.54
CA ALA A 593 14.39 17.90 13.00
C ALA A 593 15.23 19.11 12.58
N ASP A 594 16.52 19.10 12.94
CA ASP A 594 17.49 20.15 12.64
C ASP A 594 17.32 20.74 11.23
N LYS A 595 17.52 22.05 11.13
CA LYS A 595 17.27 22.89 9.95
C LYS A 595 18.08 22.55 8.69
N SER A 596 18.68 21.38 8.59
CA SER A 596 19.37 20.90 7.41
C SER A 596 18.57 19.75 6.79
N GLU A 597 17.73 20.06 5.78
CA GLU A 597 17.03 19.12 4.92
C GLU A 597 15.74 18.49 5.49
N GLN A 598 14.66 19.27 5.56
CA GLN A 598 13.29 18.72 5.63
C GLN A 598 12.84 18.32 4.22
N PRO A 599 12.38 17.06 3.98
CA PRO A 599 11.47 16.81 2.88
C PRO A 599 10.13 17.41 3.28
N THR A 600 9.78 18.55 2.72
CA THR A 600 8.41 19.07 2.76
C THR A 600 7.46 18.05 2.16
N LEU A 601 6.22 17.95 2.67
CA LEU A 601 5.10 17.32 1.97
C LEU A 601 4.84 17.98 0.60
N ASP A 602 5.48 19.08 0.33
CA ASP A 602 5.71 19.77 -0.92
C ASP A 602 6.98 19.26 -1.66
N GLY A 603 7.31 17.99 -1.58
CA GLY A 603 8.25 17.35 -2.51
C GLY A 603 7.84 17.52 -3.98
N PHE A 604 7.20 18.63 -4.31
CA PHE A 604 6.73 19.12 -5.60
C PHE A 604 7.08 20.59 -5.87
N GLU A 605 7.98 21.19 -5.12
CA GLU A 605 8.72 22.27 -5.72
C GLU A 605 9.79 21.61 -6.60
N LEU A 606 9.74 21.95 -7.88
CA LEU A 606 10.89 21.89 -8.74
C LEU A 606 12.07 22.43 -7.90
N GLU A 607 12.93 21.56 -7.38
CA GLU A 607 14.30 21.95 -7.20
C GLU A 607 14.78 22.34 -8.60
N GLU A 608 14.69 23.62 -8.94
CA GLU A 608 15.79 24.22 -9.61
C GLU A 608 16.98 24.03 -8.66
N GLN A 609 17.58 22.85 -8.66
CA GLN A 609 18.98 22.72 -8.32
C GLN A 609 19.67 23.58 -9.39
N MET A 610 19.90 24.83 -9.03
CA MET A 610 21.06 25.53 -9.56
C MET A 610 22.25 24.68 -9.11
N LEU A 611 22.57 23.64 -9.89
CA LEU A 611 23.93 23.15 -9.98
C LEU A 611 24.71 24.39 -10.34
N GLU A 612 25.43 24.96 -9.38
CA GLU A 612 26.49 25.90 -9.69
C GLU A 612 27.37 25.18 -10.71
N SER A 613 27.17 25.48 -11.98
CA SER A 613 28.01 24.94 -13.01
C SER A 613 29.41 25.52 -12.76
N ASN A 614 30.33 24.69 -12.34
CA ASN A 614 31.75 25.06 -12.20
C ASN A 614 32.40 25.29 -13.60
N HIS A 615 31.59 25.72 -14.59
CA HIS A 615 32.10 26.05 -15.89
C HIS A 615 32.60 27.51 -15.91
N ASP A 616 33.89 27.68 -16.05
CA ASP A 616 34.56 28.97 -16.23
C ASP A 616 35.19 29.06 -17.62
N CYS A 617 34.85 30.13 -18.36
CA CYS A 617 35.46 30.37 -19.66
C CYS A 617 36.22 31.72 -19.69
N GLN A 618 37.34 31.77 -20.38
CA GLN A 618 38.14 33.00 -20.56
C GLN A 618 37.29 34.03 -21.35
N GLY A 619 36.70 34.97 -20.66
CA GLY A 619 35.84 36.01 -21.25
C GLY A 619 34.53 36.25 -20.52
N GLY A 620 34.30 35.55 -19.42
CA GLY A 620 33.06 35.61 -18.63
C GLY A 620 31.96 34.70 -19.20
N CYS A 621 31.38 33.86 -18.34
CA CYS A 621 30.31 32.94 -18.72
C CYS A 621 28.98 33.69 -18.89
N ASN A 622 28.32 33.49 -20.04
CA ASN A 622 26.92 33.85 -20.25
C ASN A 622 26.13 32.56 -20.40
N ILE A 623 25.70 32.02 -19.26
CA ILE A 623 24.90 30.77 -19.18
C ILE A 623 23.44 31.09 -19.38
N VAL A 624 22.81 30.41 -20.34
CA VAL A 624 21.39 30.47 -20.65
C VAL A 624 20.81 29.07 -20.65
N PHE A 625 19.54 28.96 -20.27
CA PHE A 625 18.80 27.69 -20.25
C PHE A 625 18.06 27.55 -21.59
N GLU A 626 18.50 26.64 -22.47
CA GLU A 626 17.84 26.40 -23.77
C GLU A 626 17.57 24.91 -23.95
N SER A 627 16.35 24.55 -24.31
CA SER A 627 15.92 23.16 -24.57
C SER A 627 16.18 22.19 -23.40
N GLY A 628 16.09 22.69 -22.17
CA GLY A 628 16.28 21.90 -20.95
C GLY A 628 17.75 21.74 -20.51
N CYS A 629 18.69 22.48 -21.11
CA CYS A 629 20.13 22.40 -20.83
C CYS A 629 20.74 23.76 -20.57
N GLU A 630 21.67 23.83 -19.61
CA GLU A 630 22.53 24.99 -19.45
C GLU A 630 23.54 25.07 -20.61
N THR A 631 23.57 26.18 -21.32
CA THR A 631 24.47 26.42 -22.43
C THR A 631 25.20 27.76 -22.25
N CYS A 632 26.51 27.76 -22.34
CA CYS A 632 27.28 29.00 -22.32
C CYS A 632 27.32 29.63 -23.71
N LYS A 633 26.67 30.79 -23.88
CA LYS A 633 26.65 31.53 -25.17
C LYS A 633 28.03 32.09 -25.56
N THR A 634 28.94 32.22 -24.62
CA THR A 634 30.27 32.75 -24.88
C THR A 634 31.21 31.73 -25.55
N CYS A 635 31.17 30.46 -25.10
CA CYS A 635 32.08 29.42 -25.62
C CYS A 635 31.36 28.21 -26.23
N GLY A 636 30.03 28.16 -26.23
CA GLY A 636 29.26 27.04 -26.78
C GLY A 636 29.20 25.78 -25.90
N TRP A 637 29.75 25.84 -24.68
CA TRP A 637 29.63 24.71 -23.73
C TRP A 637 28.17 24.42 -23.37
N SER A 638 27.81 23.14 -23.21
CA SER A 638 26.49 22.72 -22.77
C SER A 638 26.59 21.55 -21.80
N ALA A 639 25.86 21.61 -20.70
CA ALA A 639 25.81 20.55 -19.70
C ALA A 639 25.22 19.23 -20.23
N CYS A 640 24.52 19.25 -21.36
CA CYS A 640 23.97 18.05 -22.01
C CYS A 640 24.92 17.37 -23.01
N LEU A 641 26.10 17.91 -23.26
CA LEU A 641 27.05 17.31 -24.18
C LEU A 641 27.98 16.29 -23.53
N ILE A 642 27.78 15.95 -22.26
CA ILE A 642 28.57 14.95 -21.54
C ILE A 642 27.62 13.80 -21.13
N SER A 643 27.34 12.90 -22.08
CA SER A 643 26.80 11.55 -21.81
C SER A 643 27.64 10.54 -22.56
#